data_0a4e13f0deffe488a5b96e1d0449e943
#
_entry.id   0a4e13f0deffe488a5b96e1d0449e943
#
_cell.length_a   1.000
_cell.length_b   1.000
_cell.length_c   1.000
_cell.angle_alpha   90.00
_cell.angle_beta   90.00
_cell.angle_gamma   90.00
#
_symmetry.space_group_name_H-M   'P 1'
#
loop_
_entity.id
_entity.type
_entity.pdbx_description
1 polymer ?
#
loop_
_entity_poly.entity_id
_entity_poly.type
_entity_poly.pdbx_seq_one_letter_code
_entity_poly.pdbx_strand_id
1 'polypeptide(L)'
;MAGGNRLRGHWRLFRHEAGRIAGPPAWVYVLLFAASQLTGHWSAVTFDAIAIWLSNGILAAALLQLHRRPALAVLTACFAINLFSNVIRGDAGMLLWLNALMNMGEAFLCAFLARRVCGAALDMRRPKRLLTFVAFSAVPAVVVTTAVGFSLVMGMRGMGLSTAAVFKIYTFVSVELLGLLLVTPVLLLVARAHRFEGMTRARAPEAIGLFLLMLVVTTAVFWQDNLSIAYLTFPPMLLISLRLSPTKTAVALILLAGITGAATLTGHGPVHLTRLTEVAGLEGVSPMLRRLGIYNLYLLAMVATILPISTLMTERRRLEARLRARTLAAQEARWAAEDAAAARSRFLAMMSHELRTPLNGVAGFADVLASRPGLDAVAVRQARQIRQSSDGLLMLVEDILDFARGDDTLTTEPLDLAAVARETVAPGLAAAEARGLSLIIDDRLPSHARFTADRRALRQALHPLVANAVKFTERGEVVVRLDRAGDGVCIRVSDTGCGIEPSTLPDLFEAFAQGDASIRRNHSGMGLGLALAARHVRRMGGRIDVDSRVGEGSTFILNLPFERTADVVDEIRPAEASAPAEDCGRAPSVLVVDDHPVNREVARIMLEAFGCEVVEVYDGQQALDAVAEQVFDLVLMDVRMPNMDGLEATRRIRAMPGAAGGLSIVAMTADAMPEDVNLCLDAGMNAHMAKPINQAGLLSMVNLALSGDLPAARVAFEAEAA
;
A
#
# COMPACT_ATOMS: atom_id res chain seq x y z
N MET A 1 34.08 -2.81 -3.65
CA MET A 1 34.57 -1.40 -3.70
C MET A 1 33.88 -0.63 -4.85
N ALA A 2 32.56 -0.50 -4.86
CA ALA A 2 31.83 0.20 -5.94
C ALA A 2 30.75 1.17 -5.43
N GLY A 3 30.70 1.48 -4.12
CA GLY A 3 29.68 2.35 -3.51
C GLY A 3 30.08 3.80 -3.26
N GLY A 4 31.37 4.15 -3.41
CA GLY A 4 31.89 5.47 -3.02
C GLY A 4 31.79 6.60 -4.04
N ASN A 5 31.47 6.31 -5.30
CA ASN A 5 31.53 7.31 -6.38
C ASN A 5 30.18 7.96 -6.74
N ARG A 6 29.05 7.44 -6.29
CA ARG A 6 27.71 8.04 -6.59
C ARG A 6 27.39 9.24 -5.70
N LEU A 7 27.92 9.30 -4.48
CA LEU A 7 27.67 10.42 -3.57
C LEU A 7 28.47 11.68 -3.90
N ARG A 8 29.65 11.56 -4.54
CA ARG A 8 30.47 12.73 -4.95
C ARG A 8 29.93 13.46 -6.19
N GLY A 9 29.15 12.79 -7.05
CA GLY A 9 28.50 13.41 -8.22
C GLY A 9 27.37 14.36 -7.85
N HIS A 10 26.57 14.04 -6.83
CA HIS A 10 25.46 14.88 -6.40
C HIS A 10 25.90 16.20 -5.73
N TRP A 11 27.07 16.22 -5.06
CA TRP A 11 27.60 17.45 -4.43
C TRP A 11 28.17 18.44 -5.45
N ARG A 12 28.59 18.02 -6.64
CA ARG A 12 29.05 18.93 -7.69
C ARG A 12 27.88 19.62 -8.41
N LEU A 13 26.76 18.95 -8.63
CA LEU A 13 25.54 19.56 -9.18
C LEU A 13 24.94 20.62 -8.25
N PHE A 14 24.95 20.40 -6.93
CA PHE A 14 24.51 21.40 -5.95
C PHE A 14 25.44 22.64 -5.84
N ARG A 15 26.71 22.53 -6.16
CA ARG A 15 27.64 23.68 -6.17
C ARG A 15 27.46 24.62 -7.37
N HIS A 16 26.99 24.12 -8.51
CA HIS A 16 26.77 24.93 -9.72
C HIS A 16 25.42 25.65 -9.73
N GLU A 17 24.39 25.14 -9.08
CA GLU A 17 23.07 25.78 -9.01
C GLU A 17 22.91 26.79 -7.85
N ALA A 18 23.75 26.74 -6.83
CA ALA A 18 23.75 27.73 -5.75
C ALA A 18 24.26 29.12 -6.16
N GLY A 19 24.72 29.29 -7.41
CA GLY A 19 25.43 30.47 -7.88
C GLY A 19 24.59 31.58 -8.53
N ARG A 20 23.29 31.40 -8.80
CA ARG A 20 22.44 32.44 -9.40
C ARG A 20 21.08 32.55 -8.71
N ILE A 21 21.03 33.16 -7.54
CA ILE A 21 19.79 33.81 -7.09
C ILE A 21 19.70 35.09 -7.91
N ALA A 22 18.93 35.07 -8.98
CA ALA A 22 18.60 36.27 -9.76
C ALA A 22 17.64 37.13 -8.93
N GLY A 23 18.18 37.82 -7.93
CA GLY A 23 17.49 38.92 -7.28
C GLY A 23 17.60 40.19 -8.13
N PRO A 24 16.85 41.25 -7.80
CA PRO A 24 17.01 42.55 -8.47
C PRO A 24 18.48 42.97 -8.45
N PRO A 25 18.96 43.62 -9.50
CA PRO A 25 20.35 44.15 -9.50
C PRO A 25 20.53 45.19 -8.40
N ALA A 26 21.76 45.34 -7.92
CA ALA A 26 22.10 46.19 -6.76
C ALA A 26 21.57 47.62 -6.87
N TRP A 27 21.59 48.21 -8.05
CA TRP A 27 21.10 49.56 -8.28
C TRP A 27 19.59 49.74 -8.00
N VAL A 28 18.78 48.70 -8.14
CA VAL A 28 17.33 48.77 -7.83
C VAL A 28 17.13 49.02 -6.33
N TYR A 29 17.90 48.37 -5.48
CA TYR A 29 17.83 48.62 -4.02
C TYR A 29 18.22 50.05 -3.66
N VAL A 30 19.23 50.61 -4.34
CA VAL A 30 19.68 51.98 -4.12
C VAL A 30 18.60 52.96 -4.53
N LEU A 31 17.96 52.75 -5.70
CA LEU A 31 16.82 53.56 -6.17
C LEU A 31 15.60 53.50 -5.25
N LEU A 32 15.22 52.29 -4.82
CA LEU A 32 14.13 52.10 -3.86
C LEU A 32 14.41 52.78 -2.54
N PHE A 33 15.66 52.68 -2.03
CA PHE A 33 16.07 53.34 -0.84
C PHE A 33 16.02 54.87 -0.96
N ALA A 34 16.53 55.44 -2.07
CA ALA A 34 16.48 56.87 -2.32
C ALA A 34 15.01 57.34 -2.43
N ALA A 35 14.15 56.64 -3.13
CA ALA A 35 12.73 56.97 -3.20
C ALA A 35 12.05 56.96 -1.85
N SER A 36 12.37 55.95 -1.00
CA SER A 36 11.88 55.86 0.38
C SER A 36 12.36 57.04 1.25
N GLN A 37 13.62 57.47 1.10
CA GLN A 37 14.15 58.66 1.80
C GLN A 37 13.43 59.94 1.38
N LEU A 38 13.18 60.12 0.07
CA LEU A 38 12.46 61.28 -0.44
C LEU A 38 10.99 61.33 0.04
N THR A 39 10.30 60.19 0.05
CA THR A 39 8.91 60.09 0.54
C THR A 39 8.87 60.34 2.07
N GLY A 40 9.81 59.78 2.81
CA GLY A 40 9.93 60.03 4.26
C GLY A 40 10.22 61.50 4.58
N HIS A 41 11.13 62.14 3.83
CA HIS A 41 11.42 63.55 3.95
C HIS A 41 10.22 64.43 3.61
N TRP A 42 9.55 64.18 2.47
CA TRP A 42 8.34 64.90 2.08
C TRP A 42 7.24 64.79 3.15
N SER A 43 7.00 63.58 3.68
CA SER A 43 6.04 63.37 4.77
C SER A 43 6.41 64.15 6.03
N ALA A 44 7.69 64.13 6.41
CA ALA A 44 8.19 64.86 7.60
C ALA A 44 8.02 66.37 7.45
N VAL A 45 8.32 66.94 6.27
CA VAL A 45 8.18 68.41 6.00
C VAL A 45 6.73 68.81 5.89
N THR A 46 5.89 68.04 5.19
CA THR A 46 4.51 68.41 4.91
C THR A 46 3.58 68.21 6.10
N PHE A 47 3.80 67.11 6.87
CA PHE A 47 2.90 66.68 7.93
C PHE A 47 3.51 66.64 9.34
N ASP A 48 4.74 67.11 9.48
CA ASP A 48 5.54 67.05 10.75
C ASP A 48 5.61 65.64 11.32
N ALA A 49 5.56 64.62 10.46
CA ALA A 49 5.61 63.22 10.88
C ALA A 49 5.93 62.26 9.72
N ILE A 50 6.49 61.12 10.08
CA ILE A 50 6.77 60.01 9.13
C ILE A 50 5.77 58.92 9.34
N ALA A 51 4.96 58.60 8.32
CA ALA A 51 3.94 57.59 8.43
C ALA A 51 4.54 56.16 8.43
N ILE A 52 5.48 55.86 7.53
CA ILE A 52 6.14 54.57 7.36
C ILE A 52 7.57 54.79 6.91
N TRP A 53 8.51 54.07 7.54
CA TRP A 53 9.94 54.15 7.20
C TRP A 53 10.37 52.85 6.48
N LEU A 54 10.38 52.90 5.14
CA LEU A 54 10.64 51.69 4.34
C LEU A 54 12.13 51.42 4.11
N SER A 55 12.99 52.38 4.35
CA SER A 55 14.41 52.39 3.98
C SER A 55 15.19 51.28 4.63
N ASN A 56 14.99 51.00 5.92
CA ASN A 56 15.69 49.95 6.65
C ASN A 56 15.28 48.55 6.16
N GLY A 57 14.02 48.38 5.81
CA GLY A 57 13.50 47.14 5.20
C GLY A 57 14.10 46.83 3.83
N ILE A 58 14.28 47.88 3.00
CA ILE A 58 14.88 47.76 1.66
C ILE A 58 16.37 47.38 1.80
N LEU A 59 17.09 48.07 2.69
CA LEU A 59 18.50 47.78 2.92
C LEU A 59 18.71 46.40 3.52
N ALA A 60 17.91 46.00 4.50
CA ALA A 60 17.96 44.62 5.07
C ALA A 60 17.72 43.56 3.98
N ALA A 61 16.73 43.76 3.09
CA ALA A 61 16.50 42.86 1.97
C ALA A 61 17.71 42.79 1.02
N ALA A 62 18.33 43.91 0.70
CA ALA A 62 19.54 43.97 -0.13
C ALA A 62 20.70 43.20 0.51
N LEU A 63 20.96 43.45 1.80
CA LEU A 63 22.00 42.76 2.55
C LEU A 63 21.75 41.24 2.61
N LEU A 64 20.51 40.75 2.62
CA LEU A 64 20.16 39.34 2.64
C LEU A 64 20.29 38.66 1.29
N GLN A 65 20.10 39.41 0.20
CA GLN A 65 20.05 38.84 -1.17
C GLN A 65 21.37 38.98 -1.93
N LEU A 66 22.10 40.04 -1.72
CA LEU A 66 23.32 40.34 -2.47
C LEU A 66 24.56 39.65 -1.89
N HIS A 67 25.55 39.39 -2.76
CA HIS A 67 26.88 38.95 -2.35
C HIS A 67 27.64 40.05 -1.66
N ARG A 68 28.70 39.68 -0.93
CA ARG A 68 29.47 40.62 -0.07
C ARG A 68 29.87 41.95 -0.77
N ARG A 69 30.45 41.90 -1.99
CA ARG A 69 30.89 43.10 -2.73
C ARG A 69 29.75 44.03 -3.13
N PRO A 70 28.70 43.56 -3.87
CA PRO A 70 27.56 44.42 -4.20
C PRO A 70 26.74 44.82 -2.97
N ALA A 71 26.67 44.01 -1.91
CA ALA A 71 26.04 44.40 -0.65
C ALA A 71 26.75 45.56 0.04
N LEU A 72 28.07 45.56 0.03
CA LEU A 72 28.89 46.66 0.59
C LEU A 72 28.70 47.94 -0.24
N ALA A 73 28.66 47.83 -1.59
CA ALA A 73 28.42 48.98 -2.46
C ALA A 73 27.02 49.60 -2.22
N VAL A 74 25.98 48.76 -2.00
CA VAL A 74 24.63 49.25 -1.65
C VAL A 74 24.65 49.90 -0.27
N LEU A 75 25.31 49.31 0.71
CA LEU A 75 25.40 49.85 2.07
C LEU A 75 26.06 51.24 2.07
N THR A 76 27.19 51.44 1.35
CA THR A 76 27.88 52.73 1.24
C THR A 76 27.06 53.76 0.50
N ALA A 77 26.40 53.38 -0.62
CA ALA A 77 25.50 54.27 -1.36
C ALA A 77 24.28 54.71 -0.52
N CYS A 78 23.64 53.76 0.18
CA CYS A 78 22.52 54.04 1.08
C CYS A 78 22.95 54.93 2.29
N PHE A 79 24.13 54.71 2.83
CA PHE A 79 24.68 55.59 3.86
C PHE A 79 24.84 57.03 3.37
N ALA A 80 25.45 57.24 2.20
CA ALA A 80 25.61 58.57 1.61
C ALA A 80 24.26 59.26 1.36
N ILE A 81 23.25 58.51 0.82
CA ILE A 81 21.91 59.01 0.59
C ILE A 81 21.22 59.42 1.91
N ASN A 82 21.37 58.58 2.95
CA ASN A 82 20.79 58.89 4.26
C ASN A 82 21.45 60.13 4.91
N LEU A 83 22.75 60.24 4.81
CA LEU A 83 23.50 61.41 5.32
C LEU A 83 23.07 62.69 4.58
N PHE A 84 22.95 62.61 3.25
CA PHE A 84 22.45 63.73 2.43
C PHE A 84 20.99 64.10 2.79
N SER A 85 20.11 63.14 3.01
CA SER A 85 18.72 63.36 3.45
C SER A 85 18.69 64.04 4.86
N ASN A 86 19.58 63.66 5.77
CA ASN A 86 19.67 64.28 7.08
C ASN A 86 20.15 65.73 7.01
N VAL A 87 21.11 66.07 6.10
CA VAL A 87 21.54 67.46 5.84
C VAL A 87 20.37 68.30 5.32
N ILE A 88 19.60 67.78 4.35
CA ILE A 88 18.40 68.51 3.80
C ILE A 88 17.37 68.72 4.91
N ARG A 89 17.24 67.83 5.88
CA ARG A 89 16.30 67.93 7.00
C ARG A 89 16.77 68.98 8.05
N GLY A 90 17.98 69.47 7.94
CA GLY A 90 18.57 70.43 8.86
C GLY A 90 19.20 69.78 10.10
N ASP A 91 19.41 68.45 10.10
CA ASP A 91 20.16 67.80 11.18
C ASP A 91 21.61 68.27 11.17
N ALA A 92 22.14 68.71 12.34
CA ALA A 92 23.50 69.21 12.47
C ALA A 92 24.29 68.50 13.55
N GLY A 93 25.62 68.64 13.46
CA GLY A 93 26.52 68.10 14.47
C GLY A 93 26.45 66.56 14.63
N MET A 94 26.40 66.07 15.86
CA MET A 94 26.39 64.66 16.16
C MET A 94 25.10 63.95 15.70
N LEU A 95 23.94 64.59 15.69
CA LEU A 95 22.65 64.01 15.26
C LEU A 95 22.66 63.61 13.80
N LEU A 96 23.37 64.35 12.95
CA LEU A 96 23.52 64.05 11.52
C LEU A 96 24.10 62.65 11.29
N TRP A 97 25.16 62.33 12.02
CA TRP A 97 25.84 61.01 11.93
C TRP A 97 25.10 59.92 12.68
N LEU A 98 24.56 60.25 13.87
CA LEU A 98 23.85 59.28 14.69
C LEU A 98 22.65 58.65 13.96
N ASN A 99 21.77 59.46 13.34
CA ASN A 99 20.63 59.00 12.61
C ASN A 99 21.04 58.07 11.45
N ALA A 100 22.09 58.46 10.68
CA ALA A 100 22.55 57.61 9.57
C ALA A 100 23.15 56.27 10.03
N LEU A 101 23.95 56.31 11.12
CA LEU A 101 24.55 55.09 11.69
C LEU A 101 23.52 54.17 12.31
N MET A 102 22.49 54.72 12.97
CA MET A 102 21.41 53.90 13.57
C MET A 102 20.60 53.19 12.50
N ASN A 103 20.19 53.86 11.43
CA ASN A 103 19.47 53.25 10.32
C ASN A 103 20.29 52.14 9.64
N MET A 104 21.57 52.39 9.35
CA MET A 104 22.46 51.37 8.76
C MET A 104 22.70 50.20 9.72
N GLY A 105 22.91 50.51 11.01
CA GLY A 105 23.10 49.52 12.06
C GLY A 105 21.91 48.60 12.26
N GLU A 106 20.70 49.17 12.21
CA GLU A 106 19.45 48.39 12.32
C GLU A 106 19.33 47.42 11.18
N ALA A 107 19.43 47.88 9.94
CA ALA A 107 19.32 47.03 8.76
C ALA A 107 20.41 45.94 8.75
N PHE A 108 21.64 46.30 9.14
CA PHE A 108 22.77 45.38 9.25
C PHE A 108 22.51 44.32 10.33
N LEU A 109 22.13 44.75 11.55
CA LEU A 109 21.83 43.86 12.67
C LEU A 109 20.71 42.90 12.35
N CYS A 110 19.62 43.40 11.74
CA CYS A 110 18.50 42.57 11.25
C CYS A 110 18.99 41.52 10.25
N ALA A 111 19.78 41.91 9.25
CA ALA A 111 20.30 40.98 8.25
C ALA A 111 21.30 39.98 8.85
N PHE A 112 22.13 40.40 9.78
CA PHE A 112 23.08 39.53 10.49
C PHE A 112 22.37 38.45 11.32
N LEU A 113 21.41 38.87 12.15
CA LEU A 113 20.60 37.95 12.96
C LEU A 113 19.78 37.00 12.07
N ALA A 114 19.16 37.49 11.00
CA ALA A 114 18.40 36.68 10.07
C ALA A 114 19.25 35.59 9.43
N ARG A 115 20.49 35.90 9.01
CA ARG A 115 21.41 34.87 8.47
C ARG A 115 21.81 33.83 9.50
N ARG A 116 22.00 34.24 10.76
CA ARG A 116 22.41 33.35 11.86
C ARG A 116 21.28 32.41 12.31
N VAL A 117 20.05 32.92 12.41
CA VAL A 117 18.92 32.19 13.00
C VAL A 117 18.09 31.48 11.95
N CYS A 118 17.84 32.09 10.78
CA CYS A 118 17.03 31.50 9.72
C CYS A 118 17.83 30.72 8.68
N GLY A 119 19.19 30.81 8.71
CA GLY A 119 20.12 30.17 7.79
C GLY A 119 20.21 30.86 6.41
N ALA A 120 21.14 30.38 5.56
CA ALA A 120 21.43 31.00 4.26
C ALA A 120 20.27 31.01 3.25
N ALA A 121 19.34 30.08 3.37
CA ALA A 121 18.15 29.99 2.51
C ALA A 121 16.93 30.59 3.20
N LEU A 122 16.86 31.93 3.29
CA LEU A 122 15.72 32.68 3.83
C LEU A 122 14.49 32.53 2.90
N ASP A 123 13.75 31.44 3.05
CA ASP A 123 12.47 31.23 2.33
C ASP A 123 11.30 31.69 3.21
N MET A 124 10.88 32.93 3.01
CA MET A 124 9.78 33.58 3.73
C MET A 124 8.39 32.98 3.44
N ARG A 125 8.29 31.98 2.55
CA ARG A 125 7.06 31.21 2.30
C ARG A 125 6.78 30.18 3.38
N ARG A 126 7.79 29.88 4.24
CA ARG A 126 7.63 28.95 5.36
C ARG A 126 7.24 29.72 6.61
N PRO A 127 6.08 29.45 7.22
CA PRO A 127 5.57 30.20 8.37
C PRO A 127 6.57 30.21 9.54
N LYS A 128 7.21 29.08 9.82
CA LYS A 128 8.24 28.99 10.86
C LYS A 128 9.40 29.96 10.63
N ARG A 129 9.88 30.10 9.37
CA ARG A 129 11.00 31.01 9.06
C ARG A 129 10.58 32.47 9.11
N LEU A 130 9.36 32.79 8.67
CA LEU A 130 8.80 34.12 8.80
C LEU A 130 8.68 34.52 10.27
N LEU A 131 8.10 33.68 11.11
CA LEU A 131 7.98 33.95 12.55
C LEU A 131 9.35 34.04 13.23
N THR A 132 10.30 33.18 12.87
CA THR A 132 11.68 33.23 13.37
C THR A 132 12.36 34.53 12.95
N PHE A 133 12.18 34.98 11.71
CA PHE A 133 12.71 36.28 11.25
C PHE A 133 12.11 37.42 12.04
N VAL A 134 10.82 37.45 12.29
CA VAL A 134 10.16 38.50 13.08
C VAL A 134 10.68 38.49 14.50
N ALA A 135 10.61 37.36 15.20
CA ALA A 135 10.88 37.25 16.63
C ALA A 135 12.37 37.41 16.98
N PHE A 136 13.25 36.86 16.13
CA PHE A 136 14.69 36.77 16.47
C PHE A 136 15.60 37.63 15.58
N SER A 137 15.05 38.39 14.63
CA SER A 137 15.84 39.26 13.76
C SER A 137 15.28 40.68 13.73
N ALA A 138 14.05 40.88 13.26
CA ALA A 138 13.47 42.20 13.09
C ALA A 138 13.21 42.91 14.45
N VAL A 139 12.46 42.24 15.34
CA VAL A 139 12.15 42.81 16.67
C VAL A 139 13.40 43.10 17.48
N PRO A 140 14.39 42.18 17.66
CA PRO A 140 15.61 42.49 18.39
C PRO A 140 16.46 43.61 17.75
N ALA A 141 16.51 43.66 16.41
CA ALA A 141 17.27 44.73 15.72
C ALA A 141 16.67 46.08 16.04
N VAL A 142 15.38 46.28 15.90
CA VAL A 142 14.69 47.55 16.19
C VAL A 142 14.81 47.90 17.66
N VAL A 143 14.56 46.97 18.57
CA VAL A 143 14.62 47.25 20.03
C VAL A 143 16.00 47.67 20.45
N VAL A 144 17.07 46.99 20.02
CA VAL A 144 18.44 47.31 20.38
C VAL A 144 18.85 48.67 19.82
N THR A 145 18.60 48.91 18.52
CA THR A 145 18.99 50.17 17.89
C THR A 145 18.20 51.36 18.46
N THR A 146 16.89 51.19 18.69
CA THR A 146 16.08 52.23 19.34
C THR A 146 16.55 52.48 20.77
N ALA A 147 16.82 51.46 21.58
CA ALA A 147 17.32 51.65 22.95
C ALA A 147 18.64 52.43 22.99
N VAL A 148 19.58 52.08 22.10
CA VAL A 148 20.87 52.80 22.01
C VAL A 148 20.66 54.24 21.55
N GLY A 149 19.89 54.45 20.46
CA GLY A 149 19.67 55.78 19.90
C GLY A 149 18.96 56.71 20.84
N PHE A 150 17.88 56.25 21.48
CA PHE A 150 17.15 57.08 22.48
C PHE A 150 17.96 57.35 23.73
N SER A 151 18.72 56.37 24.27
CA SER A 151 19.56 56.58 25.42
C SER A 151 20.63 57.65 25.15
N LEU A 152 21.23 57.67 23.96
CA LEU A 152 22.20 58.69 23.56
C LEU A 152 21.54 60.07 23.43
N VAL A 153 20.38 60.17 22.75
CA VAL A 153 19.67 61.44 22.58
C VAL A 153 19.17 61.99 23.92
N MET A 154 18.60 61.14 24.79
CA MET A 154 18.13 61.55 26.12
C MET A 154 19.30 62.03 27.00
N GLY A 155 20.42 61.29 26.98
CA GLY A 155 21.64 61.70 27.70
C GLY A 155 22.17 63.05 27.22
N MET A 156 22.20 63.28 25.89
CA MET A 156 22.65 64.56 25.30
C MET A 156 21.72 65.74 25.63
N ARG A 157 20.39 65.50 25.77
CA ARG A 157 19.40 66.55 26.02
C ARG A 157 19.04 66.70 27.51
N GLY A 158 19.56 65.87 28.39
CA GLY A 158 19.21 65.87 29.80
C GLY A 158 17.76 65.59 30.12
N MET A 159 17.06 64.82 29.21
CA MET A 159 15.61 64.56 29.30
C MET A 159 15.36 63.26 30.08
N GLY A 160 14.42 63.34 31.05
CA GLY A 160 13.94 62.14 31.76
C GLY A 160 12.87 61.36 30.98
N LEU A 161 12.54 60.13 31.44
CA LEU A 161 11.46 59.30 30.91
C LEU A 161 10.12 59.92 31.34
N SER A 162 9.41 60.56 30.39
CA SER A 162 8.04 61.03 30.53
C SER A 162 7.09 60.17 29.69
N THR A 163 5.77 60.24 29.98
CA THR A 163 4.73 59.56 29.18
C THR A 163 4.85 59.93 27.70
N ALA A 164 5.12 61.21 27.39
CA ALA A 164 5.34 61.68 26.03
C ALA A 164 6.60 61.08 25.39
N ALA A 165 7.69 60.92 26.16
CA ALA A 165 8.92 60.27 25.67
C ALA A 165 8.67 58.76 25.35
N VAL A 166 7.97 58.03 26.23
CA VAL A 166 7.61 56.63 26.02
C VAL A 166 6.73 56.48 24.78
N PHE A 167 5.76 57.37 24.56
CA PHE A 167 4.92 57.35 23.36
C PHE A 167 5.72 57.62 22.07
N LYS A 168 6.68 58.54 22.10
CA LYS A 168 7.60 58.80 20.97
C LYS A 168 8.46 57.57 20.67
N ILE A 169 8.99 56.89 21.69
CA ILE A 169 9.72 55.63 21.54
C ILE A 169 8.83 54.57 20.91
N TYR A 170 7.61 54.36 21.42
CA TYR A 170 6.64 53.44 20.87
C TYR A 170 6.35 53.71 19.39
N THR A 171 6.09 54.98 19.04
CA THR A 171 5.78 55.35 17.66
C THR A 171 6.97 55.08 16.74
N PHE A 172 8.20 55.42 17.18
CA PHE A 172 9.43 55.18 16.44
C PHE A 172 9.65 53.67 16.21
N VAL A 173 9.60 52.83 17.26
CA VAL A 173 9.70 51.38 17.18
C VAL A 173 8.69 50.81 16.21
N SER A 174 7.46 51.31 16.26
CA SER A 174 6.38 50.83 15.40
C SER A 174 6.62 51.14 13.91
N VAL A 175 7.13 52.32 13.58
CA VAL A 175 7.46 52.75 12.21
C VAL A 175 8.61 51.92 11.65
N GLU A 176 9.69 51.74 12.41
CA GLU A 176 10.87 50.95 11.99
C GLU A 176 10.53 49.49 11.82
N LEU A 177 9.83 48.90 12.80
CA LEU A 177 9.40 47.51 12.74
C LEU A 177 8.47 47.28 11.55
N LEU A 178 7.52 48.19 11.28
CA LEU A 178 6.61 48.12 10.17
C LEU A 178 7.38 48.13 8.83
N GLY A 179 8.39 48.97 8.66
CA GLY A 179 9.25 49.01 7.48
C GLY A 179 9.97 47.69 7.23
N LEU A 180 10.56 47.11 8.29
CA LEU A 180 11.21 45.82 8.21
C LEU A 180 10.22 44.68 7.90
N LEU A 181 9.06 44.64 8.54
CA LEU A 181 8.08 43.54 8.38
C LEU A 181 7.28 43.63 7.05
N LEU A 182 7.05 44.83 6.56
CA LEU A 182 6.30 45.02 5.32
C LEU A 182 7.22 44.83 4.10
N VAL A 183 8.41 45.43 4.08
CA VAL A 183 9.25 45.52 2.88
C VAL A 183 10.19 44.33 2.72
N THR A 184 10.90 43.95 3.81
CA THR A 184 11.89 42.88 3.69
C THR A 184 11.32 41.55 3.22
N PRO A 185 10.21 41.03 3.79
CA PRO A 185 9.60 39.79 3.28
C PRO A 185 9.10 39.92 1.84
N VAL A 186 8.52 41.08 1.47
CA VAL A 186 8.02 41.31 0.09
C VAL A 186 9.16 41.22 -0.91
N LEU A 187 10.25 41.94 -0.70
CA LEU A 187 11.40 41.92 -1.61
C LEU A 187 12.03 40.53 -1.70
N LEU A 188 12.09 39.80 -0.59
CA LEU A 188 12.57 38.42 -0.56
C LEU A 188 11.62 37.45 -1.30
N LEU A 189 10.32 37.66 -1.23
CA LEU A 189 9.32 36.87 -1.92
C LEU A 189 9.28 37.16 -3.42
N VAL A 190 9.33 38.44 -3.82
CA VAL A 190 9.33 38.88 -5.23
C VAL A 190 10.56 38.38 -5.97
N ALA A 191 11.75 38.51 -5.38
CA ALA A 191 12.99 38.03 -5.99
C ALA A 191 12.99 36.51 -6.33
N ARG A 192 12.13 35.76 -5.69
CA ARG A 192 11.96 34.30 -5.92
C ARG A 192 10.71 33.94 -6.70
N ALA A 193 9.89 34.91 -7.10
CA ALA A 193 8.61 34.65 -7.76
C ALA A 193 8.76 33.90 -9.09
N HIS A 194 9.77 34.25 -9.90
CA HIS A 194 10.01 33.67 -11.22
C HIS A 194 10.20 32.14 -11.26
N ARG A 195 10.59 31.54 -10.16
CA ARG A 195 10.75 30.06 -10.09
C ARG A 195 9.43 29.28 -10.01
N PHE A 196 8.26 29.94 -9.94
CA PHE A 196 6.97 29.31 -9.64
C PHE A 196 5.80 29.83 -10.46
N GLU A 197 6.05 30.49 -11.57
CA GLU A 197 5.00 31.09 -12.44
C GLU A 197 4.08 30.07 -13.13
N GLY A 198 4.48 28.78 -13.20
CA GLY A 198 3.69 27.74 -13.87
C GLY A 198 2.36 27.35 -13.19
N MET A 199 2.17 27.66 -11.89
CA MET A 199 1.01 27.19 -11.12
C MET A 199 -0.15 28.20 -10.97
N THR A 200 -0.06 29.42 -11.50
CA THR A 200 -1.00 30.50 -11.16
C THR A 200 -1.79 31.10 -12.34
N ARG A 201 -1.57 30.67 -13.58
CA ARG A 201 -2.26 31.24 -14.75
C ARG A 201 -3.80 31.12 -14.74
N ALA A 202 -4.33 30.04 -14.19
CA ALA A 202 -5.77 29.77 -14.15
C ALA A 202 -6.58 30.66 -13.17
N ARG A 203 -5.91 31.47 -12.34
CA ARG A 203 -6.55 32.30 -11.30
C ARG A 203 -6.31 33.82 -11.46
N ALA A 204 -5.94 34.27 -12.62
CA ALA A 204 -5.74 35.71 -12.87
C ALA A 204 -7.01 36.56 -12.64
N PRO A 205 -8.20 36.19 -13.12
CA PRO A 205 -9.42 36.98 -12.91
C PRO A 205 -9.84 36.99 -11.42
N GLU A 206 -9.68 35.88 -10.72
CA GLU A 206 -9.93 35.79 -9.26
C GLU A 206 -9.02 36.77 -8.49
N ALA A 207 -7.73 36.78 -8.84
CA ALA A 207 -6.78 37.70 -8.21
C ALA A 207 -7.14 39.16 -8.45
N ILE A 208 -7.48 39.52 -9.67
CA ILE A 208 -7.90 40.89 -10.02
C ILE A 208 -9.16 41.28 -9.24
N GLY A 209 -10.17 40.42 -9.20
CA GLY A 209 -11.40 40.64 -8.43
C GLY A 209 -11.15 40.87 -6.93
N LEU A 210 -10.26 40.06 -6.32
CA LEU A 210 -9.90 40.22 -4.91
C LEU A 210 -9.11 41.51 -4.64
N PHE A 211 -8.19 41.89 -5.53
CA PHE A 211 -7.48 43.16 -5.42
C PHE A 211 -8.43 44.37 -5.59
N LEU A 212 -9.37 44.33 -6.53
CA LEU A 212 -10.39 45.36 -6.69
C LEU A 212 -11.30 45.46 -5.46
N LEU A 213 -11.75 44.34 -4.93
CA LEU A 213 -12.53 44.29 -3.69
C LEU A 213 -11.77 44.97 -2.54
N MET A 214 -10.51 44.61 -2.33
CA MET A 214 -9.65 45.20 -1.30
C MET A 214 -9.50 46.71 -1.54
N LEU A 215 -9.23 47.15 -2.77
CA LEU A 215 -9.07 48.53 -3.13
C LEU A 215 -10.35 49.34 -2.80
N VAL A 216 -11.51 48.90 -3.28
CA VAL A 216 -12.81 49.55 -3.06
C VAL A 216 -13.12 49.65 -1.60
N VAL A 217 -13.04 48.51 -0.85
CA VAL A 217 -13.36 48.51 0.58
C VAL A 217 -12.37 49.40 1.38
N THR A 218 -11.06 49.31 1.09
CA THR A 218 -10.08 50.13 1.79
C THR A 218 -10.28 51.62 1.53
N THR A 219 -10.54 52.00 0.30
CA THR A 219 -10.82 53.40 -0.08
C THR A 219 -12.10 53.85 0.59
N ALA A 220 -13.21 53.11 0.51
CA ALA A 220 -14.48 53.45 1.13
C ALA A 220 -14.37 53.63 2.65
N VAL A 221 -13.61 52.77 3.33
CA VAL A 221 -13.41 52.80 4.78
C VAL A 221 -12.54 53.99 5.21
N PHE A 222 -11.47 54.28 4.47
CA PHE A 222 -10.47 55.29 4.87
C PHE A 222 -10.68 56.68 4.30
N TRP A 223 -11.58 56.87 3.30
CA TRP A 223 -11.96 58.19 2.76
C TRP A 223 -13.30 58.71 3.26
N GLN A 224 -13.80 58.14 4.37
CA GLN A 224 -14.99 58.62 5.09
C GLN A 224 -14.59 59.11 6.48
N ASP A 225 -15.34 60.09 7.02
CA ASP A 225 -15.01 60.76 8.30
C ASP A 225 -16.09 60.57 9.37
N ASN A 226 -17.01 59.63 9.20
CA ASN A 226 -18.17 59.46 10.05
C ASN A 226 -18.09 58.25 10.98
N LEU A 227 -17.40 57.17 10.55
CA LEU A 227 -17.42 55.87 11.24
C LEU A 227 -16.01 55.30 11.48
N SER A 228 -15.78 54.83 12.70
CA SER A 228 -14.50 54.15 13.06
C SER A 228 -14.56 52.64 12.75
N ILE A 229 -14.56 52.30 11.45
CA ILE A 229 -14.78 50.92 10.95
C ILE A 229 -13.52 50.33 10.27
N ALA A 230 -12.32 50.68 10.71
CA ALA A 230 -11.06 50.18 10.16
C ALA A 230 -10.98 48.65 10.04
N TYR A 231 -11.66 47.90 10.91
CA TYR A 231 -11.69 46.46 10.92
C TYR A 231 -12.31 45.83 9.65
N LEU A 232 -13.14 46.56 8.88
CA LEU A 232 -13.74 46.11 7.63
C LEU A 232 -12.70 45.85 6.53
N THR A 233 -11.49 46.34 6.66
CA THR A 233 -10.39 46.04 5.73
C THR A 233 -9.76 44.64 5.93
N PHE A 234 -10.00 44.01 7.09
CA PHE A 234 -9.49 42.66 7.37
C PHE A 234 -10.11 41.56 6.50
N PRO A 235 -11.44 41.47 6.30
CA PRO A 235 -12.04 40.43 5.47
C PRO A 235 -11.51 40.32 4.05
N PRO A 236 -11.40 41.39 3.24
CA PRO A 236 -10.83 41.30 1.89
C PRO A 236 -9.33 40.90 1.94
N MET A 237 -8.56 41.39 2.91
CA MET A 237 -7.17 41.00 3.09
C MET A 237 -7.04 39.53 3.50
N LEU A 238 -7.93 39.03 4.36
CA LEU A 238 -8.00 37.65 4.73
C LEU A 238 -8.31 36.76 3.53
N LEU A 239 -9.28 37.13 2.70
CA LEU A 239 -9.61 36.43 1.46
C LEU A 239 -8.41 36.35 0.52
N ILE A 240 -7.66 37.44 0.34
CA ILE A 240 -6.42 37.47 -0.44
C ILE A 240 -5.41 36.48 0.14
N SER A 241 -5.21 36.47 1.46
CA SER A 241 -4.24 35.58 2.13
C SER A 241 -4.60 34.11 2.01
N LEU A 242 -5.91 33.79 2.02
CA LEU A 242 -6.42 32.43 1.88
C LEU A 242 -6.40 31.91 0.45
N ARG A 243 -6.57 32.80 -0.55
CA ARG A 243 -6.73 32.42 -1.97
C ARG A 243 -5.46 32.60 -2.80
N LEU A 244 -4.69 33.65 -2.55
CA LEU A 244 -3.53 34.00 -3.36
C LEU A 244 -2.20 33.54 -2.73
N SER A 245 -1.11 33.74 -3.47
CA SER A 245 0.24 33.42 -2.99
C SER A 245 0.74 34.47 -1.99
N PRO A 246 1.72 34.13 -1.11
CA PRO A 246 2.31 35.09 -0.17
C PRO A 246 2.91 36.33 -0.85
N THR A 247 3.41 36.20 -2.07
CA THR A 247 3.93 37.34 -2.85
C THR A 247 2.80 38.31 -3.20
N LYS A 248 1.66 37.80 -3.70
CA LYS A 248 0.50 38.65 -4.05
C LYS A 248 -0.13 39.27 -2.79
N THR A 249 -0.20 38.51 -1.69
CA THR A 249 -0.66 39.01 -0.39
C THR A 249 0.22 40.13 0.14
N ALA A 250 1.51 40.00 0.00
CA ALA A 250 2.47 41.01 0.42
C ALA A 250 2.38 42.30 -0.40
N VAL A 251 2.14 42.19 -1.73
CA VAL A 251 1.85 43.34 -2.60
C VAL A 251 0.55 44.05 -2.18
N ALA A 252 -0.50 43.26 -1.87
CA ALA A 252 -1.77 43.82 -1.39
C ALA A 252 -1.62 44.58 -0.06
N LEU A 253 -0.76 44.09 0.87
CA LEU A 253 -0.44 44.80 2.11
C LEU A 253 0.26 46.13 1.87
N ILE A 254 1.17 46.21 0.89
CA ILE A 254 1.83 47.48 0.53
C ILE A 254 0.83 48.47 -0.06
N LEU A 255 -0.05 48.03 -0.95
CA LEU A 255 -1.10 48.87 -1.52
C LEU A 255 -2.07 49.36 -0.44
N LEU A 256 -2.50 48.47 0.45
CA LEU A 256 -3.34 48.84 1.59
C LEU A 256 -2.63 49.89 2.45
N ALA A 257 -1.38 49.66 2.83
CA ALA A 257 -0.60 50.61 3.64
C ALA A 257 -0.44 51.98 2.97
N GLY A 258 -0.26 52.01 1.66
CA GLY A 258 -0.21 53.26 0.89
C GLY A 258 -1.52 54.05 0.92
N ILE A 259 -2.65 53.39 0.67
CA ILE A 259 -3.99 54.01 0.66
C ILE A 259 -4.36 54.52 2.04
N THR A 260 -4.22 53.66 3.05
CA THR A 260 -4.59 53.98 4.46
C THR A 260 -3.64 55.03 5.04
N GLY A 261 -2.37 55.01 4.65
CA GLY A 261 -1.40 56.01 5.06
C GLY A 261 -1.68 57.41 4.46
N ALA A 262 -1.97 57.46 3.17
CA ALA A 262 -2.37 58.70 2.48
C ALA A 262 -3.64 59.30 3.12
N ALA A 263 -4.67 58.54 3.36
CA ALA A 263 -5.89 59.00 4.01
C ALA A 263 -5.61 59.53 5.45
N THR A 264 -4.81 58.81 6.23
CA THR A 264 -4.46 59.21 7.59
C THR A 264 -3.66 60.51 7.65
N LEU A 265 -2.69 60.70 6.71
CA LEU A 265 -1.88 61.92 6.59
C LEU A 265 -2.72 63.13 6.17
N THR A 266 -3.72 62.96 5.27
CA THR A 266 -4.62 64.02 4.83
C THR A 266 -5.76 64.26 5.80
N GLY A 267 -5.82 63.56 6.91
CA GLY A 267 -6.79 63.80 7.97
C GLY A 267 -8.12 63.09 7.80
N HIS A 268 -8.17 62.08 6.92
CA HIS A 268 -9.36 61.28 6.68
C HIS A 268 -9.32 59.94 7.39
N GLY A 269 -10.49 59.35 7.55
CA GLY A 269 -10.69 57.97 7.93
C GLY A 269 -10.82 57.65 9.44
N PRO A 270 -10.96 56.37 9.78
CA PRO A 270 -11.32 55.94 11.11
C PRO A 270 -10.27 56.27 12.20
N VAL A 271 -9.01 56.48 11.80
CA VAL A 271 -7.94 56.86 12.73
C VAL A 271 -8.11 58.32 13.18
N HIS A 272 -8.65 59.17 12.35
CA HIS A 272 -8.91 60.57 12.70
C HIS A 272 -10.01 60.70 13.78
N LEU A 273 -10.96 59.78 13.82
CA LEU A 273 -12.09 59.76 14.75
C LEU A 273 -11.73 59.29 16.16
N THR A 274 -10.53 58.77 16.36
CA THR A 274 -10.09 58.30 17.69
C THR A 274 -9.72 59.44 18.62
N ARG A 275 -10.49 59.65 19.70
CA ARG A 275 -10.27 60.71 20.69
C ARG A 275 -9.09 60.38 21.65
N LEU A 276 -7.88 60.21 21.06
CA LEU A 276 -6.64 60.15 21.86
C LEU A 276 -6.16 61.49 22.37
N THR A 277 -6.89 62.56 22.07
CA THR A 277 -6.57 63.93 22.51
C THR A 277 -6.72 64.12 24.02
N GLU A 278 -7.43 63.25 24.72
CA GLU A 278 -7.78 63.37 26.12
C GLU A 278 -6.94 62.48 27.04
N VAL A 279 -5.91 61.76 26.51
CA VAL A 279 -5.04 60.92 27.34
C VAL A 279 -4.07 61.83 28.10
N ALA A 280 -4.19 61.86 29.45
CA ALA A 280 -3.31 62.60 30.33
C ALA A 280 -1.84 62.21 30.15
N GLY A 281 -0.95 63.20 30.07
CA GLY A 281 0.47 63.03 29.89
C GLY A 281 0.96 62.97 28.43
N LEU A 282 0.07 63.11 27.44
CA LEU A 282 0.44 63.24 26.00
C LEU A 282 0.38 64.67 25.50
N GLU A 283 0.22 65.67 26.33
CA GLU A 283 0.09 67.09 26.00
C GLU A 283 1.26 67.63 25.15
N GLY A 284 2.45 67.07 25.34
CA GLY A 284 3.66 67.40 24.57
C GLY A 284 3.87 66.61 23.25
N VAL A 285 2.87 65.83 22.79
CA VAL A 285 2.92 65.04 21.55
C VAL A 285 1.99 65.63 20.53
N SER A 286 2.50 65.88 19.30
CA SER A 286 1.65 66.45 18.21
C SER A 286 0.45 65.56 17.90
N PRO A 287 -0.73 66.13 17.57
CA PRO A 287 -1.90 65.34 17.22
C PRO A 287 -1.65 64.36 16.07
N MET A 288 -0.82 64.73 15.11
CA MET A 288 -0.45 63.90 13.99
C MET A 288 0.34 62.67 14.46
N LEU A 289 1.32 62.83 15.36
CA LEU A 289 2.11 61.72 15.88
C LEU A 289 1.24 60.72 16.67
N ARG A 290 0.20 61.20 17.37
CA ARG A 290 -0.75 60.32 18.07
C ARG A 290 -1.58 59.51 17.09
N ARG A 291 -2.07 60.11 15.99
CA ARG A 291 -2.79 59.40 14.93
C ARG A 291 -1.93 58.33 14.27
N LEU A 292 -0.68 58.69 13.97
CA LEU A 292 0.27 57.73 13.37
C LEU A 292 0.60 56.57 14.32
N GLY A 293 0.65 56.77 15.62
CA GLY A 293 0.80 55.68 16.59
C GLY A 293 -0.31 54.63 16.48
N ILE A 294 -1.59 55.07 16.34
CA ILE A 294 -2.73 54.15 16.13
C ILE A 294 -2.68 53.48 14.79
N TYR A 295 -2.40 54.27 13.75
CA TYR A 295 -2.27 53.76 12.38
C TYR A 295 -1.20 52.68 12.26
N ASN A 296 -0.03 52.89 12.90
CA ASN A 296 1.04 51.90 12.90
C ASN A 296 0.64 50.62 13.64
N LEU A 297 -0.08 50.73 14.77
CA LEU A 297 -0.62 49.56 15.47
C LEU A 297 -1.61 48.76 14.61
N TYR A 298 -2.51 49.47 13.90
CA TYR A 298 -3.42 48.86 12.97
C TYR A 298 -2.66 48.10 11.85
N LEU A 299 -1.65 48.72 11.23
CA LEU A 299 -0.86 48.06 10.19
C LEU A 299 -0.02 46.88 10.73
N LEU A 300 0.57 47.03 11.90
CA LEU A 300 1.30 45.92 12.55
C LEU A 300 0.38 44.73 12.82
N ALA A 301 -0.84 44.98 13.33
CA ALA A 301 -1.82 43.91 13.51
C ALA A 301 -2.23 43.27 12.18
N MET A 302 -2.42 44.06 11.13
CA MET A 302 -2.71 43.58 9.78
C MET A 302 -1.59 42.69 9.23
N VAL A 303 -0.34 43.17 9.29
CA VAL A 303 0.84 42.43 8.81
C VAL A 303 1.05 41.14 9.62
N ALA A 304 0.95 41.25 10.96
CA ALA A 304 1.15 40.13 11.88
C ALA A 304 0.11 39.02 11.73
N THR A 305 -1.10 39.33 11.24
CA THR A 305 -2.15 38.35 10.99
C THR A 305 -2.14 37.81 9.57
N ILE A 306 -2.09 38.67 8.58
CA ILE A 306 -2.32 38.33 7.17
C ILE A 306 -1.12 37.57 6.57
N LEU A 307 0.11 38.02 6.86
CA LEU A 307 1.30 37.43 6.25
C LEU A 307 1.58 35.99 6.72
N PRO A 308 1.50 35.68 8.04
CA PRO A 308 1.61 34.30 8.53
C PRO A 308 0.51 33.38 8.00
N ILE A 309 -0.75 33.86 7.93
CA ILE A 309 -1.87 33.08 7.40
C ILE A 309 -1.59 32.69 5.92
N SER A 310 -1.15 33.63 5.11
CA SER A 310 -0.83 33.39 3.69
C SER A 310 0.27 32.34 3.51
N THR A 311 1.32 32.43 4.34
CA THR A 311 2.41 31.44 4.29
C THR A 311 1.98 30.05 4.78
N LEU A 312 1.14 29.99 5.83
CA LEU A 312 0.58 28.76 6.36
C LEU A 312 -0.31 28.05 5.33
N MET A 313 -1.19 28.80 4.64
CA MET A 313 -2.04 28.26 3.59
C MET A 313 -1.22 27.73 2.41
N THR A 314 -0.14 28.38 2.07
CA THR A 314 0.77 27.92 1.01
C THR A 314 1.48 26.61 1.40
N GLU A 315 1.92 26.50 2.64
CA GLU A 315 2.56 25.27 3.14
C GLU A 315 1.56 24.12 3.21
N ARG A 316 0.35 24.36 3.71
CA ARG A 316 -0.74 23.38 3.72
C ARG A 316 -1.04 22.84 2.32
N ARG A 317 -1.22 23.70 1.33
CA ARG A 317 -1.46 23.30 -0.07
C ARG A 317 -0.31 22.45 -0.64
N ARG A 318 0.93 22.77 -0.30
CA ARG A 318 2.10 21.97 -0.71
C ARG A 318 2.11 20.59 -0.08
N LEU A 319 1.76 20.49 1.21
CA LEU A 319 1.66 19.21 1.90
C LEU A 319 0.53 18.36 1.33
N GLU A 320 -0.65 18.95 1.09
CA GLU A 320 -1.78 18.26 0.46
C GLU A 320 -1.42 17.73 -0.94
N ALA A 321 -0.74 18.53 -1.75
CA ALA A 321 -0.29 18.09 -3.09
C ALA A 321 0.72 16.93 -3.02
N ARG A 322 1.66 16.97 -2.05
CA ARG A 322 2.62 15.88 -1.83
C ARG A 322 1.95 14.59 -1.33
N LEU A 323 0.99 14.73 -0.42
CA LEU A 323 0.23 13.59 0.08
C LEU A 323 -0.54 12.93 -1.06
N ARG A 324 -1.28 13.70 -1.87
CA ARG A 324 -2.01 13.18 -3.03
C ARG A 324 -1.09 12.45 -4.02
N ALA A 325 0.07 13.04 -4.33
CA ALA A 325 1.04 12.40 -5.22
C ALA A 325 1.57 11.06 -4.66
N ARG A 326 1.83 11.00 -3.34
CA ARG A 326 2.27 9.76 -2.68
C ARG A 326 1.17 8.71 -2.63
N THR A 327 -0.08 9.12 -2.37
CA THR A 327 -1.22 8.19 -2.36
C THR A 327 -1.44 7.58 -3.74
N LEU A 328 -1.39 8.40 -4.81
CA LEU A 328 -1.51 7.90 -6.19
C LEU A 328 -0.38 6.91 -6.53
N ALA A 329 0.87 7.27 -6.23
CA ALA A 329 2.00 6.36 -6.49
C ALA A 329 1.91 5.04 -5.69
N ALA A 330 1.42 5.09 -4.44
CA ALA A 330 1.20 3.90 -3.64
C ALA A 330 0.07 3.01 -4.20
N GLN A 331 -1.02 3.62 -4.70
CA GLN A 331 -2.12 2.90 -5.35
C GLN A 331 -1.65 2.22 -6.65
N GLU A 332 -0.90 2.93 -7.49
CA GLU A 332 -0.33 2.37 -8.73
C GLU A 332 0.60 1.19 -8.45
N ALA A 333 1.47 1.32 -7.43
CA ALA A 333 2.36 0.23 -7.03
C ALA A 333 1.60 -0.98 -6.49
N ARG A 334 0.52 -0.75 -5.74
CA ARG A 334 -0.35 -1.81 -5.23
C ARG A 334 -1.05 -2.56 -6.36
N TRP A 335 -1.67 -1.85 -7.31
CA TRP A 335 -2.33 -2.46 -8.47
C TRP A 335 -1.34 -3.29 -9.32
N ALA A 336 -0.14 -2.76 -9.55
CA ALA A 336 0.89 -3.51 -10.28
C ALA A 336 1.29 -4.81 -9.54
N ALA A 337 1.36 -4.78 -8.20
CA ALA A 337 1.66 -5.96 -7.39
C ALA A 337 0.50 -6.98 -7.40
N GLU A 338 -0.74 -6.51 -7.29
CA GLU A 338 -1.95 -7.35 -7.35
C GLU A 338 -2.10 -8.02 -8.73
N ASP A 339 -1.87 -7.27 -9.82
CA ASP A 339 -1.91 -7.80 -11.19
C ASP A 339 -0.81 -8.85 -11.44
N ALA A 340 0.41 -8.58 -10.97
CA ALA A 340 1.51 -9.53 -11.05
C ALA A 340 1.21 -10.82 -10.24
N ALA A 341 0.62 -10.70 -9.05
CA ALA A 341 0.21 -11.85 -8.25
C ALA A 341 -0.89 -12.66 -8.94
N ALA A 342 -1.92 -12.01 -9.49
CA ALA A 342 -2.98 -12.66 -10.25
C ALA A 342 -2.46 -13.35 -11.52
N ALA A 343 -1.55 -12.72 -12.25
CA ALA A 343 -0.90 -13.31 -13.43
C ALA A 343 -0.11 -14.55 -13.06
N ARG A 344 0.64 -14.51 -11.94
CA ARG A 344 1.39 -15.65 -11.42
C ARG A 344 0.47 -16.82 -11.06
N SER A 345 -0.65 -16.56 -10.37
CA SER A 345 -1.61 -17.59 -9.99
C SER A 345 -2.27 -18.24 -11.21
N ARG A 346 -2.68 -17.45 -12.21
CA ARG A 346 -3.23 -17.96 -13.47
C ARG A 346 -2.22 -18.82 -14.25
N PHE A 347 -0.97 -18.37 -14.34
CA PHE A 347 0.10 -19.12 -14.99
C PHE A 347 0.31 -20.48 -14.32
N LEU A 348 0.38 -20.52 -13.00
CA LEU A 348 0.56 -21.76 -12.24
C LEU A 348 -0.62 -22.72 -12.40
N ALA A 349 -1.85 -22.22 -12.40
CA ALA A 349 -3.04 -23.03 -12.62
C ALA A 349 -3.06 -23.67 -14.03
N MET A 350 -2.70 -22.88 -15.05
CA MET A 350 -2.60 -23.36 -16.43
C MET A 350 -1.49 -24.40 -16.56
N MET A 351 -0.29 -24.14 -16.02
CA MET A 351 0.83 -25.08 -16.05
C MET A 351 0.51 -26.41 -15.40
N SER A 352 -0.27 -26.39 -14.28
CA SER A 352 -0.75 -27.61 -13.63
C SER A 352 -1.52 -28.49 -14.60
N HIS A 353 -2.50 -27.91 -15.26
CA HIS A 353 -3.36 -28.63 -16.18
C HIS A 353 -2.56 -29.19 -17.36
N GLU A 354 -1.71 -28.36 -17.97
CA GLU A 354 -0.88 -28.72 -19.10
C GLU A 354 0.17 -29.81 -18.80
N LEU A 355 0.64 -29.90 -17.55
CA LEU A 355 1.55 -30.96 -17.12
C LEU A 355 0.82 -32.25 -16.70
N ARG A 356 -0.34 -32.14 -16.06
CA ARG A 356 -1.12 -33.28 -15.58
C ARG A 356 -1.64 -34.14 -16.74
N THR A 357 -2.11 -33.52 -17.83
CA THR A 357 -2.71 -34.21 -18.96
C THR A 357 -1.74 -35.22 -19.63
N PRO A 358 -0.52 -34.85 -20.08
CA PRO A 358 0.40 -35.80 -20.67
C PRO A 358 0.90 -36.87 -19.69
N LEU A 359 1.11 -36.50 -18.41
CA LEU A 359 1.55 -37.46 -17.39
C LEU A 359 0.47 -38.51 -17.10
N ASN A 360 -0.80 -38.13 -17.03
CA ASN A 360 -1.92 -39.08 -16.90
C ASN A 360 -2.01 -40.02 -18.11
N GLY A 361 -1.74 -39.51 -19.32
CA GLY A 361 -1.66 -40.36 -20.52
C GLY A 361 -0.53 -41.39 -20.42
N VAL A 362 0.67 -40.98 -19.99
CA VAL A 362 1.79 -41.92 -19.80
C VAL A 362 1.48 -42.96 -18.72
N ALA A 363 0.87 -42.56 -17.61
CA ALA A 363 0.47 -43.47 -16.53
C ALA A 363 -0.60 -44.46 -17.01
N GLY A 364 -1.62 -43.96 -17.76
CA GLY A 364 -2.69 -44.83 -18.32
C GLY A 364 -2.19 -45.86 -19.32
N PHE A 365 -1.30 -45.48 -20.25
CA PHE A 365 -0.69 -46.42 -21.16
C PHE A 365 0.23 -47.41 -20.45
N ALA A 366 0.94 -47.01 -19.41
CA ALA A 366 1.75 -47.91 -18.61
C ALA A 366 0.88 -48.97 -17.92
N ASP A 367 -0.32 -48.61 -17.40
CA ASP A 367 -1.28 -49.53 -16.81
C ASP A 367 -1.83 -50.52 -17.83
N VAL A 368 -2.24 -50.05 -19.00
CA VAL A 368 -2.71 -50.89 -20.09
C VAL A 368 -1.63 -51.88 -20.50
N LEU A 369 -0.39 -51.46 -20.63
CA LEU A 369 0.73 -52.35 -20.91
C LEU A 369 0.96 -53.36 -19.81
N ALA A 370 0.89 -52.97 -18.53
CA ALA A 370 1.10 -53.88 -17.39
C ALA A 370 0.01 -54.92 -17.25
N SER A 371 -1.20 -54.65 -17.75
CA SER A 371 -2.38 -55.51 -17.69
C SER A 371 -2.53 -56.43 -18.91
N ARG A 372 -1.76 -56.23 -19.99
CA ARG A 372 -1.92 -56.97 -21.27
C ARG A 372 -1.49 -58.43 -21.13
N PRO A 373 -2.39 -59.41 -21.48
CA PRO A 373 -2.04 -60.81 -21.44
C PRO A 373 -0.95 -61.15 -22.46
N GLY A 374 0.04 -61.94 -22.09
CA GLY A 374 1.10 -62.43 -22.97
C GLY A 374 2.35 -61.59 -23.03
N LEU A 375 2.50 -60.51 -22.25
CA LEU A 375 3.75 -59.79 -22.09
C LEU A 375 4.74 -60.52 -21.18
N ASP A 376 6.01 -60.40 -21.48
CA ASP A 376 7.06 -60.99 -20.62
C ASP A 376 7.18 -60.26 -19.26
N ALA A 377 7.72 -60.92 -18.27
CA ALA A 377 7.86 -60.39 -16.92
C ALA A 377 8.75 -59.14 -16.87
N VAL A 378 9.63 -58.92 -17.84
CA VAL A 378 10.52 -57.74 -17.94
C VAL A 378 9.71 -56.55 -18.39
N ALA A 379 8.90 -56.68 -19.44
CA ALA A 379 8.04 -55.66 -20.00
C ALA A 379 7.01 -55.17 -18.96
N VAL A 380 6.38 -56.09 -18.24
CA VAL A 380 5.44 -55.77 -17.13
C VAL A 380 6.12 -54.98 -16.01
N ARG A 381 7.36 -55.36 -15.65
CA ARG A 381 8.14 -54.55 -14.66
C ARG A 381 8.47 -53.17 -15.16
N GLN A 382 8.88 -53.03 -16.43
CA GLN A 382 9.15 -51.75 -17.05
C GLN A 382 7.93 -50.84 -17.10
N ALA A 383 6.76 -51.37 -17.49
CA ALA A 383 5.49 -50.68 -17.49
C ALA A 383 5.13 -50.16 -16.09
N ARG A 384 5.25 -50.98 -15.07
CA ARG A 384 5.02 -50.58 -13.67
C ARG A 384 6.01 -49.48 -13.21
N GLN A 385 7.26 -49.53 -13.67
CA GLN A 385 8.26 -48.51 -13.34
C GLN A 385 7.98 -47.16 -14.04
N ILE A 386 7.50 -47.20 -15.28
CA ILE A 386 7.01 -46.00 -15.98
C ILE A 386 5.83 -45.38 -15.22
N ARG A 387 4.87 -46.21 -14.81
CA ARG A 387 3.71 -45.79 -13.99
C ARG A 387 4.14 -45.09 -12.72
N GLN A 388 5.01 -45.73 -11.95
CA GLN A 388 5.51 -45.18 -10.69
C GLN A 388 6.26 -43.87 -10.87
N SER A 389 7.03 -43.76 -11.97
CA SER A 389 7.73 -42.50 -12.30
C SER A 389 6.75 -41.36 -12.68
N SER A 390 5.69 -41.69 -13.42
CA SER A 390 4.63 -40.72 -13.78
C SER A 390 3.85 -40.24 -12.55
N ASP A 391 3.48 -41.15 -11.65
CA ASP A 391 2.81 -40.83 -10.39
C ASP A 391 3.69 -39.92 -9.51
N GLY A 392 5.02 -40.22 -9.46
CA GLY A 392 6.00 -39.39 -8.75
C GLY A 392 6.11 -37.97 -9.33
N LEU A 393 6.10 -37.83 -10.65
CA LEU A 393 6.12 -36.51 -11.32
C LEU A 393 4.83 -35.72 -11.09
N LEU A 394 3.68 -36.39 -11.14
CA LEU A 394 2.38 -35.75 -10.83
C LEU A 394 2.36 -35.19 -9.39
N MET A 395 2.82 -35.98 -8.44
CA MET A 395 2.93 -35.53 -7.04
C MET A 395 3.85 -34.32 -6.90
N LEU A 396 5.00 -34.31 -7.59
CA LEU A 396 5.94 -33.20 -7.57
C LEU A 396 5.34 -31.92 -8.18
N VAL A 397 4.59 -32.04 -9.27
CA VAL A 397 3.89 -30.91 -9.89
C VAL A 397 2.83 -30.35 -8.95
N GLU A 398 2.07 -31.21 -8.28
CA GLU A 398 1.05 -30.80 -7.30
C GLU A 398 1.69 -30.13 -6.08
N ASP A 399 2.79 -30.67 -5.54
CA ASP A 399 3.54 -30.08 -4.44
C ASP A 399 4.06 -28.66 -4.75
N ILE A 400 4.62 -28.46 -5.97
CA ILE A 400 5.10 -27.14 -6.41
C ILE A 400 3.94 -26.15 -6.53
N LEU A 401 2.80 -26.59 -7.04
CA LEU A 401 1.64 -25.75 -7.25
C LEU A 401 0.94 -25.37 -5.94
N ASP A 402 0.80 -26.32 -5.03
CA ASP A 402 0.27 -26.06 -3.69
C ASP A 402 1.19 -25.10 -2.91
N PHE A 403 2.51 -25.24 -3.06
CA PHE A 403 3.46 -24.29 -2.50
C PHE A 403 3.32 -22.87 -3.09
N ALA A 404 3.04 -22.77 -4.39
CA ALA A 404 3.01 -21.49 -5.12
C ALA A 404 1.64 -20.79 -5.07
N ARG A 405 0.53 -21.52 -4.91
CA ARG A 405 -0.84 -20.95 -4.85
C ARG A 405 -1.09 -20.16 -3.57
N GLY A 406 -0.50 -20.56 -2.46
CA GLY A 406 -0.69 -19.84 -1.20
C GLY A 406 -2.12 -19.82 -0.66
N ASP A 407 -3.00 -20.70 -1.17
CA ASP A 407 -4.42 -20.73 -0.80
C ASP A 407 -4.58 -21.08 0.68
N ASP A 408 -5.04 -20.12 1.47
CA ASP A 408 -5.13 -20.21 2.93
C ASP A 408 -6.53 -20.60 3.45
N THR A 409 -7.47 -20.91 2.58
CA THR A 409 -8.82 -21.33 3.00
C THR A 409 -8.81 -22.80 3.45
N LEU A 410 -9.17 -23.03 4.73
CA LEU A 410 -9.39 -24.37 5.29
C LEU A 410 -10.88 -24.73 5.22
N THR A 411 -11.17 -25.92 4.73
CA THR A 411 -12.53 -26.48 4.76
C THR A 411 -12.60 -27.51 5.91
N THR A 412 -13.11 -27.05 7.05
CA THR A 412 -13.20 -27.90 8.24
C THR A 412 -14.52 -28.67 8.29
N GLU A 413 -14.43 -29.97 8.61
CA GLU A 413 -15.57 -30.88 8.78
C GLU A 413 -15.36 -31.79 9.99
N PRO A 414 -16.42 -32.40 10.57
CA PRO A 414 -16.28 -33.38 11.64
C PRO A 414 -15.67 -34.68 11.09
N LEU A 415 -14.45 -35.04 11.51
CA LEU A 415 -13.69 -36.17 11.00
C LEU A 415 -13.41 -37.22 12.07
N ASP A 416 -13.40 -38.49 11.68
CA ASP A 416 -12.69 -39.55 12.36
C ASP A 416 -11.20 -39.50 11.93
N LEU A 417 -10.34 -38.98 12.81
CA LEU A 417 -8.91 -38.84 12.52
C LEU A 417 -8.19 -40.15 12.31
N ALA A 418 -8.63 -41.23 13.00
CA ALA A 418 -8.07 -42.56 12.83
C ALA A 418 -8.42 -43.14 11.45
N ALA A 419 -9.61 -42.86 10.94
CA ALA A 419 -10.00 -43.22 9.56
C ALA A 419 -9.11 -42.51 8.54
N VAL A 420 -8.89 -41.17 8.70
CA VAL A 420 -8.00 -40.40 7.82
C VAL A 420 -6.55 -40.90 7.89
N ALA A 421 -6.06 -41.25 9.07
CA ALA A 421 -4.73 -41.85 9.23
C ALA A 421 -4.64 -43.21 8.51
N ARG A 422 -5.65 -44.08 8.65
CA ARG A 422 -5.71 -45.37 7.93
C ARG A 422 -5.70 -45.17 6.42
N GLU A 423 -6.51 -44.27 5.89
CA GLU A 423 -6.52 -43.94 4.47
C GLU A 423 -5.17 -43.41 3.96
N THR A 424 -4.48 -42.60 4.77
CA THR A 424 -3.18 -42.01 4.40
C THR A 424 -2.06 -43.04 4.44
N VAL A 425 -2.13 -44.02 5.35
CA VAL A 425 -1.12 -45.07 5.52
C VAL A 425 -1.32 -46.21 4.51
N ALA A 426 -2.55 -46.48 4.09
CA ALA A 426 -2.90 -47.62 3.21
C ALA A 426 -2.01 -47.79 1.96
N PRO A 427 -1.65 -46.73 1.22
CA PRO A 427 -0.75 -46.87 0.06
C PRO A 427 0.68 -47.31 0.45
N GLY A 428 1.12 -47.00 1.68
CA GLY A 428 2.42 -47.38 2.22
C GLY A 428 2.50 -48.85 2.69
N LEU A 429 1.37 -49.50 2.97
CA LEU A 429 1.33 -50.88 3.49
C LEU A 429 2.02 -51.88 2.56
N ALA A 430 1.65 -51.88 1.28
CA ALA A 430 2.24 -52.76 0.28
C ALA A 430 3.75 -52.52 0.09
N ALA A 431 4.20 -51.27 0.19
CA ALA A 431 5.62 -50.94 0.13
C ALA A 431 6.40 -51.37 1.38
N ALA A 432 5.78 -51.29 2.55
CA ALA A 432 6.33 -51.75 3.82
C ALA A 432 6.43 -53.29 3.85
N GLU A 433 5.35 -54.00 3.46
CA GLU A 433 5.32 -55.46 3.38
C GLU A 433 6.38 -56.00 2.42
N ALA A 434 6.55 -55.40 1.24
CA ALA A 434 7.56 -55.76 0.26
C ALA A 434 9.00 -55.63 0.79
N ARG A 435 9.22 -54.81 1.83
CA ARG A 435 10.50 -54.61 2.55
C ARG A 435 10.59 -55.38 3.86
N GLY A 436 9.54 -56.07 4.27
CA GLY A 436 9.48 -56.77 5.54
C GLY A 436 9.41 -55.84 6.77
N LEU A 437 8.85 -54.64 6.58
CA LEU A 437 8.64 -53.65 7.62
C LEU A 437 7.23 -53.82 8.24
N SER A 438 7.13 -53.60 9.56
CA SER A 438 5.85 -53.52 10.26
C SER A 438 5.36 -52.08 10.27
N LEU A 439 4.18 -51.80 9.63
CA LEU A 439 3.54 -50.49 9.65
C LEU A 439 2.28 -50.56 10.51
N ILE A 440 2.32 -49.89 11.66
CA ILE A 440 1.33 -50.00 12.73
C ILE A 440 0.64 -48.65 12.95
N ILE A 441 -0.69 -48.68 13.11
CA ILE A 441 -1.46 -47.53 13.58
C ILE A 441 -1.91 -47.80 15.01
N ASP A 442 -1.43 -47.02 15.97
CA ASP A 442 -1.75 -47.05 17.38
C ASP A 442 -2.72 -45.91 17.71
N ASP A 443 -4.03 -46.22 17.59
CA ASP A 443 -5.09 -45.28 17.90
C ASP A 443 -5.46 -45.31 19.37
N ARG A 444 -5.18 -44.22 20.08
CA ARG A 444 -5.51 -44.00 21.49
C ARG A 444 -6.55 -42.90 21.71
N LEU A 445 -7.18 -42.45 20.64
CA LEU A 445 -8.28 -41.51 20.74
C LEU A 445 -9.54 -42.23 21.30
N PRO A 446 -10.46 -41.52 21.94
CA PRO A 446 -11.72 -42.11 22.37
C PRO A 446 -12.50 -42.69 21.18
N SER A 447 -13.07 -43.89 21.38
CA SER A 447 -13.84 -44.59 20.36
C SER A 447 -14.97 -43.67 19.83
N HIS A 448 -15.09 -43.55 18.49
CA HIS A 448 -16.06 -42.70 17.80
C HIS A 448 -15.91 -41.19 18.00
N ALA A 449 -14.79 -40.71 18.55
CA ALA A 449 -14.55 -39.30 18.69
C ALA A 449 -14.37 -38.65 17.29
N ARG A 450 -15.16 -37.59 17.02
CA ARG A 450 -15.00 -36.77 15.82
C ARG A 450 -14.34 -35.44 16.20
N PHE A 451 -13.50 -34.97 15.32
CA PHE A 451 -12.76 -33.72 15.50
C PHE A 451 -12.99 -32.80 14.31
N THR A 452 -13.16 -31.52 14.56
CA THR A 452 -13.30 -30.53 13.51
C THR A 452 -11.93 -30.27 12.87
N ALA A 453 -11.74 -30.74 11.64
CA ALA A 453 -10.46 -30.63 10.92
C ALA A 453 -10.69 -30.59 9.39
N ASP A 454 -9.64 -30.17 8.66
CA ASP A 454 -9.60 -30.27 7.20
C ASP A 454 -8.96 -31.62 6.80
N ARG A 455 -9.76 -32.50 6.20
CA ARG A 455 -9.31 -33.85 5.77
C ARG A 455 -8.14 -33.76 4.78
N ARG A 456 -8.20 -32.85 3.81
CA ARG A 456 -7.17 -32.69 2.78
C ARG A 456 -5.86 -32.20 3.38
N ALA A 457 -5.92 -31.14 4.21
CA ALA A 457 -4.75 -30.57 4.86
C ALA A 457 -4.09 -31.59 5.80
N LEU A 458 -4.89 -32.37 6.56
CA LEU A 458 -4.38 -33.41 7.45
C LEU A 458 -3.68 -34.54 6.67
N ARG A 459 -4.29 -35.02 5.58
CA ARG A 459 -3.69 -36.03 4.71
C ARG A 459 -2.39 -35.53 4.07
N GLN A 460 -2.36 -34.28 3.58
CA GLN A 460 -1.16 -33.65 3.00
C GLN A 460 -0.05 -33.41 4.04
N ALA A 461 -0.40 -33.24 5.31
CA ALA A 461 0.58 -33.16 6.38
C ALA A 461 1.16 -34.53 6.76
N LEU A 462 0.33 -35.57 6.80
CA LEU A 462 0.75 -36.93 7.26
C LEU A 462 1.47 -37.72 6.16
N HIS A 463 1.00 -37.63 4.90
CA HIS A 463 1.53 -38.43 3.80
C HIS A 463 3.06 -38.34 3.63
N PRO A 464 3.69 -37.14 3.57
CA PRO A 464 5.14 -37.04 3.44
C PRO A 464 5.91 -37.64 4.64
N LEU A 465 5.33 -37.58 5.82
CA LEU A 465 5.97 -38.13 7.03
C LEU A 465 5.97 -39.66 7.01
N VAL A 466 4.83 -40.27 6.67
CA VAL A 466 4.70 -41.73 6.53
C VAL A 466 5.54 -42.24 5.37
N ALA A 467 5.52 -41.59 4.23
CA ALA A 467 6.33 -41.96 3.08
C ALA A 467 7.84 -41.92 3.38
N ASN A 468 8.30 -40.87 4.09
CA ASN A 468 9.69 -40.79 4.56
C ASN A 468 10.04 -41.87 5.56
N ALA A 469 9.19 -42.16 6.55
CA ALA A 469 9.40 -43.19 7.51
C ALA A 469 9.59 -44.56 6.84
N VAL A 470 8.70 -44.95 5.92
CA VAL A 470 8.82 -46.22 5.15
C VAL A 470 10.06 -46.19 4.22
N LYS A 471 10.41 -45.06 3.65
CA LYS A 471 11.55 -44.89 2.74
C LYS A 471 12.89 -45.06 3.45
N PHE A 472 13.05 -44.51 4.66
CA PHE A 472 14.33 -44.46 5.37
C PHE A 472 14.49 -45.56 6.43
N THR A 473 13.49 -46.43 6.60
CA THR A 473 13.60 -47.63 7.44
C THR A 473 13.97 -48.84 6.57
N GLU A 474 15.07 -49.47 6.86
CA GLU A 474 15.49 -50.70 6.15
C GLU A 474 14.96 -51.95 6.82
N ARG A 475 14.90 -51.99 8.14
CA ARG A 475 14.39 -53.09 8.95
C ARG A 475 13.77 -52.53 10.24
N GLY A 476 12.70 -53.17 10.73
CA GLY A 476 12.02 -52.75 11.94
C GLY A 476 10.59 -52.29 11.69
N GLU A 477 10.18 -51.25 12.35
CA GLU A 477 8.78 -50.80 12.32
C GLU A 477 8.60 -49.28 12.08
N VAL A 478 7.44 -48.94 11.54
CA VAL A 478 6.93 -47.56 11.48
C VAL A 478 5.61 -47.53 12.24
N VAL A 479 5.48 -46.61 13.19
CA VAL A 479 4.30 -46.50 14.06
C VAL A 479 3.67 -45.11 13.89
N VAL A 480 2.41 -45.06 13.49
CA VAL A 480 1.61 -43.85 13.49
C VAL A 480 0.68 -43.88 14.70
N ARG A 481 0.98 -43.03 15.70
CA ARG A 481 0.23 -42.99 16.95
C ARG A 481 -0.59 -41.72 17.03
N LEU A 482 -1.87 -41.86 17.41
CA LEU A 482 -2.78 -40.78 17.67
C LEU A 482 -3.11 -40.73 19.17
N ASP A 483 -2.75 -39.64 19.83
CA ASP A 483 -2.98 -39.41 21.24
C ASP A 483 -3.78 -38.10 21.44
N ARG A 484 -4.52 -38.04 22.54
CA ARG A 484 -5.09 -36.77 23.00
C ARG A 484 -4.00 -35.96 23.72
N ALA A 485 -3.90 -34.64 23.39
CA ALA A 485 -2.95 -33.73 24.01
C ALA A 485 -3.68 -32.47 24.50
N GLY A 486 -4.06 -32.43 25.78
CA GLY A 486 -4.85 -31.34 26.34
C GLY A 486 -6.20 -31.20 25.65
N ASP A 487 -6.47 -30.00 25.06
CA ASP A 487 -7.69 -29.75 24.31
C ASP A 487 -7.56 -30.13 22.82
N GLY A 488 -6.39 -30.59 22.37
CA GLY A 488 -6.14 -30.94 20.97
C GLY A 488 -5.73 -32.41 20.80
N VAL A 489 -5.11 -32.70 19.65
CA VAL A 489 -4.64 -34.02 19.22
C VAL A 489 -3.15 -33.94 18.90
N CYS A 490 -2.42 -35.00 19.37
CA CYS A 490 -1.02 -35.22 19.04
C CYS A 490 -0.91 -36.47 18.13
N ILE A 491 -0.36 -36.28 16.92
CA ILE A 491 -0.09 -37.37 16.00
C ILE A 491 1.41 -37.53 15.91
N ARG A 492 1.91 -38.77 16.19
CA ARG A 492 3.33 -39.11 16.11
C ARG A 492 3.57 -40.13 15.02
N VAL A 493 4.53 -39.84 14.15
CA VAL A 493 5.03 -40.78 13.15
C VAL A 493 6.45 -41.15 13.56
N SER A 494 6.64 -42.38 14.07
CA SER A 494 7.92 -42.89 14.56
C SER A 494 8.45 -43.97 13.64
N ASP A 495 9.72 -43.91 13.30
CA ASP A 495 10.44 -44.91 12.51
C ASP A 495 11.67 -45.41 13.27
N THR A 496 12.10 -46.64 12.96
CA THR A 496 13.35 -47.24 13.44
C THR A 496 14.45 -47.20 12.37
N GLY A 497 14.47 -46.17 11.58
CA GLY A 497 15.39 -46.00 10.45
C GLY A 497 16.76 -45.45 10.82
N CYS A 498 17.45 -44.89 9.84
CA CYS A 498 18.82 -44.37 10.01
C CYS A 498 18.93 -43.15 10.94
N GLY A 499 17.81 -42.48 11.27
CA GLY A 499 17.79 -41.23 12.02
C GLY A 499 18.31 -40.02 11.20
N ILE A 500 18.32 -38.84 11.84
CA ILE A 500 18.68 -37.56 11.25
C ILE A 500 19.85 -36.95 12.01
N GLU A 501 20.84 -36.45 11.32
CA GLU A 501 21.98 -35.77 11.90
C GLU A 501 21.58 -34.44 12.56
N PRO A 502 22.07 -34.15 13.80
CA PRO A 502 21.71 -32.92 14.52
C PRO A 502 21.97 -31.63 13.76
N SER A 503 22.97 -31.61 12.88
CA SER A 503 23.29 -30.46 12.01
C SER A 503 22.22 -30.17 10.97
N THR A 504 21.37 -31.14 10.60
CA THR A 504 20.31 -31.02 9.59
C THR A 504 18.97 -30.64 10.18
N LEU A 505 18.76 -30.85 11.48
CA LEU A 505 17.48 -30.60 12.14
C LEU A 505 16.99 -29.16 12.05
N PRO A 506 17.82 -28.10 12.14
CA PRO A 506 17.36 -26.70 12.04
C PRO A 506 16.70 -26.36 10.69
N ASP A 507 17.23 -26.93 9.60
CA ASP A 507 16.80 -26.61 8.24
C ASP A 507 15.86 -27.67 7.64
N LEU A 508 15.46 -28.66 8.43
CA LEU A 508 14.71 -29.84 7.96
C LEU A 508 13.35 -29.50 7.33
N PHE A 509 12.72 -28.44 7.77
CA PHE A 509 11.44 -27.96 7.29
C PHE A 509 11.56 -26.79 6.30
N GLU A 510 12.78 -26.42 5.91
CA GLU A 510 13.00 -25.42 4.84
C GLU A 510 12.78 -26.05 3.47
N ALA A 511 12.18 -25.29 2.56
CA ALA A 511 11.94 -25.76 1.19
C ALA A 511 13.27 -26.02 0.47
N PHE A 512 13.36 -27.15 -0.22
CA PHE A 512 14.56 -27.64 -0.92
C PHE A 512 15.73 -28.04 -0.03
N ALA A 513 15.52 -28.14 1.30
CA ALA A 513 16.52 -28.68 2.19
C ALA A 513 16.72 -30.18 1.92
N GLN A 514 17.95 -30.61 1.73
CA GLN A 514 18.33 -32.00 1.50
C GLN A 514 19.52 -32.35 2.41
N GLY A 515 19.42 -33.48 3.12
CA GLY A 515 20.53 -34.02 3.89
C GLY A 515 21.72 -34.46 3.02
N ASP A 516 22.81 -34.95 3.66
CA ASP A 516 24.14 -35.19 3.11
C ASP A 516 24.23 -35.95 1.78
N ALA A 517 25.26 -35.62 1.00
CA ALA A 517 25.55 -36.16 -0.34
C ALA A 517 25.82 -37.67 -0.41
N SER A 518 26.08 -38.32 0.72
CA SER A 518 26.35 -39.78 0.84
C SER A 518 25.09 -40.64 0.66
N ILE A 519 23.93 -40.13 1.07
CA ILE A 519 22.61 -40.78 0.99
C ILE A 519 21.95 -40.55 -0.39
N ARG A 520 22.46 -39.60 -1.18
CA ARG A 520 21.94 -39.22 -2.52
C ARG A 520 21.93 -40.35 -3.54
N ARG A 521 22.76 -41.36 -3.45
CA ARG A 521 22.91 -42.40 -4.47
C ARG A 521 21.73 -43.36 -4.55
N ASN A 522 20.93 -43.49 -3.52
CA ASN A 522 19.85 -44.48 -3.47
C ASN A 522 18.42 -43.89 -3.28
N HIS A 523 18.25 -42.59 -2.94
CA HIS A 523 16.94 -42.06 -2.60
C HIS A 523 16.75 -40.59 -3.08
N SER A 524 16.21 -40.43 -4.26
CA SER A 524 15.88 -39.11 -4.87
C SER A 524 14.64 -38.49 -4.22
N GLY A 525 14.68 -37.21 -3.83
CA GLY A 525 13.55 -36.42 -3.41
C GLY A 525 13.88 -34.93 -3.48
N MET A 526 12.92 -34.05 -3.84
CA MET A 526 13.15 -32.60 -4.04
C MET A 526 13.28 -31.77 -2.76
N GLY A 527 13.09 -32.35 -1.57
CA GLY A 527 13.16 -31.62 -0.29
C GLY A 527 11.94 -30.71 -0.01
N LEU A 528 10.81 -30.93 -0.70
CA LEU A 528 9.58 -30.15 -0.52
C LEU A 528 8.58 -30.78 0.46
N GLY A 529 8.55 -32.10 0.61
CA GLY A 529 7.52 -32.82 1.35
C GLY A 529 7.42 -32.42 2.83
N LEU A 530 8.57 -32.28 3.54
CA LEU A 530 8.58 -31.85 4.95
C LEU A 530 8.22 -30.38 5.12
N ALA A 531 8.64 -29.53 4.20
CA ALA A 531 8.27 -28.10 4.18
C ALA A 531 6.74 -27.92 3.98
N LEU A 532 6.15 -28.71 3.09
CA LEU A 532 4.70 -28.74 2.86
C LEU A 532 3.95 -29.28 4.07
N ALA A 533 4.40 -30.40 4.66
CA ALA A 533 3.83 -30.94 5.89
C ALA A 533 3.81 -29.88 7.01
N ALA A 534 4.93 -29.18 7.23
CA ALA A 534 5.03 -28.12 8.22
C ALA A 534 4.12 -26.91 7.90
N ARG A 535 3.94 -26.59 6.62
CA ARG A 535 3.00 -25.54 6.18
C ARG A 535 1.55 -25.94 6.48
N HIS A 536 1.13 -27.15 6.12
CA HIS A 536 -0.23 -27.63 6.38
C HIS A 536 -0.53 -27.70 7.88
N VAL A 537 0.41 -28.17 8.69
CA VAL A 537 0.28 -28.17 10.14
C VAL A 537 0.11 -26.75 10.69
N ARG A 538 0.91 -25.78 10.22
CA ARG A 538 0.77 -24.37 10.62
C ARG A 538 -0.57 -23.75 10.18
N ARG A 539 -1.04 -24.08 8.97
CA ARG A 539 -2.38 -23.64 8.49
C ARG A 539 -3.50 -24.14 9.40
N MET A 540 -3.40 -25.38 9.88
CA MET A 540 -4.36 -25.96 10.83
C MET A 540 -4.17 -25.42 12.27
N GLY A 541 -3.35 -24.38 12.47
CA GLY A 541 -3.07 -23.80 13.79
C GLY A 541 -2.15 -24.63 14.66
N GLY A 542 -1.55 -25.69 14.12
CA GLY A 542 -0.71 -26.63 14.85
C GLY A 542 0.80 -26.34 14.76
N ARG A 543 1.56 -27.21 15.38
CA ARG A 543 3.04 -27.21 15.37
C ARG A 543 3.56 -28.62 15.06
N ILE A 544 4.64 -28.67 14.26
CA ILE A 544 5.39 -29.89 13.99
C ILE A 544 6.77 -29.83 14.68
N ASP A 545 7.13 -30.87 15.38
CA ASP A 545 8.41 -31.03 16.03
C ASP A 545 9.04 -32.37 15.58
N VAL A 546 10.35 -32.53 15.76
CA VAL A 546 11.07 -33.76 15.44
C VAL A 546 12.04 -34.14 16.57
N ASP A 547 12.04 -35.42 16.95
CA ASP A 547 13.04 -36.03 17.82
C ASP A 547 13.71 -37.18 17.06
N SER A 548 15.03 -37.11 16.89
CA SER A 548 15.75 -38.06 16.06
C SER A 548 17.19 -38.30 16.58
N ARG A 549 17.63 -39.53 16.49
CA ARG A 549 19.01 -39.93 16.79
C ARG A 549 19.55 -40.83 15.68
N VAL A 550 20.74 -40.52 15.23
CA VAL A 550 21.41 -41.32 14.19
C VAL A 550 21.54 -42.77 14.61
N GLY A 551 21.01 -43.67 13.80
CA GLY A 551 21.00 -45.12 14.05
C GLY A 551 19.89 -45.65 15.00
N GLU A 552 19.08 -44.78 15.59
CA GLU A 552 17.94 -45.17 16.46
C GLU A 552 16.57 -44.89 15.80
N GLY A 553 16.53 -44.02 14.77
CA GLY A 553 15.32 -43.64 14.07
C GLY A 553 14.89 -42.20 14.33
N SER A 554 13.67 -41.84 13.84
CA SER A 554 13.10 -40.50 13.98
C SER A 554 11.64 -40.56 14.44
N THR A 555 11.20 -39.52 15.15
CA THR A 555 9.80 -39.31 15.54
C THR A 555 9.39 -37.91 15.18
N PHE A 556 8.46 -37.77 14.25
CA PHE A 556 7.79 -36.51 13.92
C PHE A 556 6.54 -36.37 14.76
N ILE A 557 6.36 -35.19 15.37
CA ILE A 557 5.29 -34.91 16.35
C ILE A 557 4.47 -33.75 15.86
N LEU A 558 3.21 -34.00 15.52
CA LEU A 558 2.24 -32.99 15.10
C LEU A 558 1.31 -32.69 16.28
N ASN A 559 1.34 -31.46 16.76
CA ASN A 559 0.42 -30.96 17.78
C ASN A 559 -0.62 -30.11 17.12
N LEU A 560 -1.89 -30.56 17.11
CA LEU A 560 -2.98 -29.95 16.35
C LEU A 560 -4.11 -29.52 17.31
N PRO A 561 -4.58 -28.24 17.25
CA PRO A 561 -5.61 -27.74 18.15
C PRO A 561 -7.02 -28.12 17.65
N PHE A 562 -7.26 -29.41 17.40
CA PHE A 562 -8.53 -29.87 16.89
C PHE A 562 -9.54 -30.05 18.04
N GLU A 563 -10.64 -29.32 17.94
CA GLU A 563 -11.73 -29.40 18.90
C GLU A 563 -12.56 -30.66 18.64
N ARG A 564 -12.94 -31.35 19.74
CA ARG A 564 -13.84 -32.48 19.67
C ARG A 564 -15.26 -31.98 19.37
N THR A 565 -15.86 -32.52 18.31
CA THR A 565 -17.27 -32.26 17.99
C THR A 565 -18.16 -33.12 18.92
N ALA A 566 -19.23 -32.53 19.46
CA ALA A 566 -20.21 -33.28 20.25
C ALA A 566 -20.84 -34.40 19.37
N ASP A 567 -20.99 -35.57 19.95
CA ASP A 567 -21.48 -36.78 19.27
C ASP A 567 -22.84 -36.54 18.61
N VAL A 568 -22.84 -36.42 17.28
CA VAL A 568 -24.05 -36.61 16.47
C VAL A 568 -24.10 -38.08 16.14
N VAL A 569 -25.01 -38.79 16.79
CA VAL A 569 -25.30 -40.19 16.52
C VAL A 569 -26.07 -40.24 15.19
N ASP A 570 -25.38 -40.34 14.08
CA ASP A 570 -25.96 -40.82 12.84
C ASP A 570 -25.81 -42.35 12.80
N GLU A 571 -26.90 -43.04 13.04
CA GLU A 571 -27.04 -44.46 12.73
C GLU A 571 -26.94 -44.69 11.20
N ILE A 572 -25.73 -44.88 10.72
CA ILE A 572 -25.56 -45.48 9.40
C ILE A 572 -25.70 -46.99 9.58
N ARG A 573 -26.90 -47.52 9.28
CA ARG A 573 -27.09 -48.94 9.10
C ARG A 573 -26.19 -49.42 7.97
N PRO A 574 -25.43 -50.52 8.13
CA PRO A 574 -24.75 -51.16 7.03
C PRO A 574 -25.80 -51.68 6.06
N ALA A 575 -25.75 -51.26 4.80
CA ALA A 575 -26.52 -51.89 3.72
C ALA A 575 -26.03 -53.34 3.57
N GLU A 576 -26.93 -54.28 3.79
CA GLU A 576 -26.71 -55.70 3.53
C GLU A 576 -26.38 -55.87 2.02
N ALA A 577 -25.32 -56.65 1.78
CA ALA A 577 -24.90 -57.03 0.45
C ALA A 577 -26.04 -57.77 -0.28
N SER A 578 -26.62 -57.16 -1.27
CA SER A 578 -27.56 -57.76 -2.19
C SER A 578 -26.82 -58.73 -3.11
N ALA A 579 -27.44 -59.90 -3.29
CA ALA A 579 -26.96 -60.98 -4.14
C ALA A 579 -26.79 -60.59 -5.61
N PRO A 580 -25.94 -61.27 -6.40
CA PRO A 580 -25.67 -60.94 -7.79
C PRO A 580 -26.91 -61.01 -8.66
N ALA A 581 -27.18 -59.94 -9.42
CA ALA A 581 -28.23 -59.83 -10.40
C ALA A 581 -27.96 -60.78 -11.57
N GLU A 582 -29.04 -61.36 -12.07
CA GLU A 582 -29.07 -62.30 -13.18
C GLU A 582 -28.53 -61.74 -14.48
N ASP A 583 -27.81 -62.53 -15.21
CA ASP A 583 -27.14 -62.38 -16.48
C ASP A 583 -28.08 -61.81 -17.58
N CYS A 584 -27.98 -60.50 -17.88
CA CYS A 584 -28.61 -59.94 -19.08
C CYS A 584 -27.67 -60.20 -20.27
N GLY A 585 -27.93 -61.12 -21.09
CA GLY A 585 -27.15 -61.65 -22.20
C GLY A 585 -26.80 -60.68 -23.36
N ARG A 586 -26.59 -59.39 -23.06
CA ARG A 586 -26.14 -58.36 -23.98
C ARG A 586 -24.93 -57.64 -23.37
N ALA A 587 -23.89 -57.37 -24.18
CA ALA A 587 -22.77 -56.55 -23.79
C ALA A 587 -23.26 -55.13 -23.37
N PRO A 588 -22.82 -54.59 -22.21
CA PRO A 588 -23.16 -53.23 -21.79
C PRO A 588 -22.65 -52.18 -22.77
N SER A 589 -23.49 -51.21 -23.15
CA SER A 589 -23.15 -50.13 -24.07
C SER A 589 -22.78 -48.84 -23.28
N VAL A 590 -21.57 -48.36 -23.44
CA VAL A 590 -21.05 -47.20 -22.71
C VAL A 590 -20.61 -46.08 -23.66
N LEU A 591 -21.11 -44.86 -23.42
CA LEU A 591 -20.67 -43.68 -24.15
C LEU A 591 -19.59 -42.96 -23.37
N VAL A 592 -18.44 -42.75 -24.00
CA VAL A 592 -17.30 -41.99 -23.41
C VAL A 592 -17.19 -40.63 -24.09
N VAL A 593 -17.35 -39.57 -23.30
CA VAL A 593 -17.32 -38.17 -23.76
C VAL A 593 -16.15 -37.45 -23.10
N ASP A 594 -15.10 -37.18 -23.85
CA ASP A 594 -13.90 -36.46 -23.34
C ASP A 594 -13.23 -35.76 -24.55
N ASP A 595 -12.77 -34.53 -24.40
CA ASP A 595 -12.15 -33.76 -25.49
C ASP A 595 -10.74 -34.25 -25.83
N HIS A 596 -10.08 -34.94 -24.91
CA HIS A 596 -8.70 -35.41 -25.07
C HIS A 596 -8.66 -36.86 -25.64
N PRO A 597 -8.05 -37.08 -26.81
CA PRO A 597 -8.08 -38.38 -27.49
C PRO A 597 -7.43 -39.51 -26.68
N VAL A 598 -6.39 -39.20 -25.88
CA VAL A 598 -5.71 -40.21 -25.06
C VAL A 598 -6.61 -40.67 -23.91
N ASN A 599 -7.38 -39.78 -23.27
CA ASN A 599 -8.30 -40.15 -22.20
C ASN A 599 -9.40 -41.07 -22.73
N ARG A 600 -9.97 -40.75 -23.90
CA ARG A 600 -10.98 -41.59 -24.56
C ARG A 600 -10.43 -42.99 -24.85
N GLU A 601 -9.26 -43.04 -25.50
CA GLU A 601 -8.59 -44.30 -25.84
C GLU A 601 -8.31 -45.17 -24.61
N VAL A 602 -7.82 -44.57 -23.51
CA VAL A 602 -7.56 -45.28 -22.24
C VAL A 602 -8.88 -45.83 -21.64
N ALA A 603 -9.92 -44.98 -21.59
CA ALA A 603 -11.24 -45.40 -21.09
C ALA A 603 -11.82 -46.51 -21.96
N ARG A 604 -11.75 -46.41 -23.28
CA ARG A 604 -12.21 -47.42 -24.24
C ARG A 604 -11.52 -48.79 -23.99
N ILE A 605 -10.19 -48.79 -23.93
CA ILE A 605 -9.44 -50.04 -23.71
C ILE A 605 -9.81 -50.71 -22.39
N MET A 606 -9.95 -49.90 -21.34
CA MET A 606 -10.36 -50.42 -20.02
C MET A 606 -11.78 -51.00 -20.04
N LEU A 607 -12.74 -50.34 -20.68
CA LEU A 607 -14.14 -50.78 -20.77
C LEU A 607 -14.30 -52.02 -21.67
N GLU A 608 -13.62 -52.06 -22.82
CA GLU A 608 -13.58 -53.23 -23.70
C GLU A 608 -12.99 -54.47 -22.99
N ALA A 609 -11.99 -54.28 -22.14
CA ALA A 609 -11.43 -55.35 -21.31
C ALA A 609 -12.46 -55.92 -20.31
N PHE A 610 -13.53 -55.19 -19.99
CA PHE A 610 -14.66 -55.64 -19.17
C PHE A 610 -15.85 -56.19 -20.01
N GLY A 611 -15.68 -56.27 -21.34
CA GLY A 611 -16.72 -56.77 -22.23
C GLY A 611 -17.79 -55.73 -22.56
N CYS A 612 -17.55 -54.45 -22.40
CA CYS A 612 -18.46 -53.37 -22.78
C CYS A 612 -18.29 -53.01 -24.26
N GLU A 613 -19.39 -52.62 -24.91
CA GLU A 613 -19.36 -51.93 -26.20
C GLU A 613 -19.20 -50.42 -25.96
N VAL A 614 -18.19 -49.79 -26.59
CA VAL A 614 -17.83 -48.40 -26.28
C VAL A 614 -18.02 -47.53 -27.51
N VAL A 615 -18.72 -46.42 -27.33
CA VAL A 615 -18.82 -45.33 -28.32
C VAL A 615 -18.08 -44.12 -27.79
N GLU A 616 -17.22 -43.51 -28.61
CA GLU A 616 -16.40 -42.35 -28.25
C GLU A 616 -16.89 -41.11 -28.96
N VAL A 617 -17.02 -40.00 -28.22
CA VAL A 617 -17.30 -38.67 -28.76
C VAL A 617 -16.47 -37.63 -28.04
N TYR A 618 -16.22 -36.46 -28.67
CA TYR A 618 -15.23 -35.48 -28.15
C TYR A 618 -15.83 -34.19 -27.63
N ASP A 619 -17.14 -33.95 -27.74
CA ASP A 619 -17.82 -32.80 -27.15
C ASP A 619 -19.25 -33.10 -26.73
N GLY A 620 -19.86 -32.16 -26.00
CA GLY A 620 -21.24 -32.32 -25.51
C GLY A 620 -22.30 -32.35 -26.60
N GLN A 621 -22.06 -31.74 -27.76
CA GLN A 621 -23.03 -31.79 -28.87
C GLN A 621 -23.08 -33.18 -29.50
N GLN A 622 -21.94 -33.80 -29.73
CA GLN A 622 -21.87 -35.18 -30.23
C GLN A 622 -22.45 -36.18 -29.24
N ALA A 623 -22.29 -35.90 -27.93
CA ALA A 623 -22.94 -36.74 -26.91
C ALA A 623 -24.47 -36.69 -27.00
N LEU A 624 -25.05 -35.51 -27.25
CA LEU A 624 -26.49 -35.36 -27.51
C LEU A 624 -26.95 -36.13 -28.76
N ASP A 625 -26.19 -36.01 -29.84
CA ASP A 625 -26.50 -36.66 -31.11
C ASP A 625 -26.43 -38.19 -30.94
N ALA A 626 -25.40 -38.72 -30.27
CA ALA A 626 -25.24 -40.14 -29.98
C ALA A 626 -26.37 -40.71 -29.10
N VAL A 627 -26.75 -39.99 -28.03
CA VAL A 627 -27.87 -40.42 -27.14
C VAL A 627 -29.22 -40.36 -27.84
N ALA A 628 -29.38 -39.49 -28.86
CA ALA A 628 -30.60 -39.46 -29.69
C ALA A 628 -30.68 -40.61 -30.67
N GLU A 629 -29.53 -41.14 -31.14
CA GLU A 629 -29.46 -42.21 -32.16
C GLU A 629 -29.51 -43.63 -31.56
N GLN A 630 -28.92 -43.82 -30.36
CA GLN A 630 -28.86 -45.16 -29.73
C GLN A 630 -28.98 -45.10 -28.19
N VAL A 631 -29.30 -46.25 -27.59
CA VAL A 631 -29.49 -46.41 -26.16
C VAL A 631 -28.17 -46.87 -25.51
N PHE A 632 -27.75 -46.18 -24.48
CA PHE A 632 -26.57 -46.53 -23.66
C PHE A 632 -27.02 -47.01 -22.27
N ASP A 633 -26.20 -47.83 -21.63
CA ASP A 633 -26.37 -48.24 -20.23
C ASP A 633 -25.68 -47.25 -19.28
N LEU A 634 -24.63 -46.59 -19.75
CA LEU A 634 -23.86 -45.62 -18.98
C LEU A 634 -23.25 -44.54 -19.91
N VAL A 635 -23.20 -43.29 -19.43
CA VAL A 635 -22.41 -42.20 -20.03
C VAL A 635 -21.34 -41.76 -19.07
N LEU A 636 -20.10 -41.77 -19.50
CA LEU A 636 -18.98 -41.15 -18.84
C LEU A 636 -18.74 -39.77 -19.46
N MET A 637 -19.06 -38.72 -18.72
CA MET A 637 -19.11 -37.34 -19.24
C MET A 637 -18.01 -36.48 -18.64
N ASP A 638 -17.08 -36.02 -19.47
CA ASP A 638 -16.15 -34.95 -19.02
C ASP A 638 -16.91 -33.64 -18.73
N VAL A 639 -16.61 -33.02 -17.63
CA VAL A 639 -17.25 -31.76 -17.21
C VAL A 639 -16.81 -30.60 -18.09
N ARG A 640 -15.51 -30.56 -18.46
CA ARG A 640 -14.90 -29.41 -19.16
C ARG A 640 -14.51 -29.81 -20.60
N MET A 641 -15.29 -29.39 -21.56
CA MET A 641 -15.05 -29.64 -22.99
C MET A 641 -15.31 -28.38 -23.83
N PRO A 642 -14.66 -28.24 -24.98
CA PRO A 642 -14.93 -27.15 -25.92
C PRO A 642 -16.34 -27.27 -26.53
N ASN A 643 -16.85 -26.19 -27.11
CA ASN A 643 -18.14 -26.03 -27.75
C ASN A 643 -19.34 -26.17 -26.79
N MET A 644 -19.55 -27.33 -26.19
CA MET A 644 -20.59 -27.60 -25.20
C MET A 644 -19.96 -28.37 -24.04
N ASP A 645 -20.01 -27.81 -22.83
CA ASP A 645 -19.53 -28.49 -21.63
C ASP A 645 -20.44 -29.64 -21.16
N GLY A 646 -19.90 -30.49 -20.27
CA GLY A 646 -20.63 -31.66 -19.81
C GLY A 646 -21.85 -31.35 -18.96
N LEU A 647 -21.85 -30.19 -18.25
CA LEU A 647 -22.99 -29.75 -17.44
C LEU A 647 -24.18 -29.38 -18.34
N GLU A 648 -23.90 -28.59 -19.38
CA GLU A 648 -24.93 -28.20 -20.36
C GLU A 648 -25.41 -29.40 -21.16
N ALA A 649 -24.52 -30.29 -21.59
CA ALA A 649 -24.89 -31.53 -22.28
C ALA A 649 -25.81 -32.39 -21.39
N THR A 650 -25.47 -32.55 -20.11
CA THR A 650 -26.32 -33.32 -19.17
C THR A 650 -27.71 -32.70 -19.00
N ARG A 651 -27.82 -31.38 -18.82
CA ARG A 651 -29.13 -30.71 -18.72
C ARG A 651 -29.99 -30.96 -19.95
N ARG A 652 -29.38 -30.89 -21.13
CA ARG A 652 -30.10 -31.15 -22.40
C ARG A 652 -30.50 -32.63 -22.55
N ILE A 653 -29.66 -33.59 -22.17
CA ILE A 653 -30.01 -35.01 -22.15
C ILE A 653 -31.17 -35.23 -21.18
N ARG A 654 -31.15 -34.63 -19.98
CA ARG A 654 -32.27 -34.75 -19.00
C ARG A 654 -33.58 -34.15 -19.51
N ALA A 655 -33.54 -33.18 -20.42
CA ALA A 655 -34.73 -32.60 -21.06
C ALA A 655 -35.24 -33.41 -22.25
N MET A 656 -34.52 -34.46 -22.70
CA MET A 656 -34.98 -35.31 -23.78
C MET A 656 -36.14 -36.21 -23.34
N PRO A 657 -37.14 -36.45 -24.21
CA PRO A 657 -38.25 -37.35 -23.90
C PRO A 657 -37.81 -38.82 -23.95
N GLY A 658 -38.45 -39.66 -23.13
CA GLY A 658 -38.25 -41.12 -23.15
C GLY A 658 -37.08 -41.61 -22.33
N ALA A 659 -36.46 -42.73 -22.72
CA ALA A 659 -35.39 -43.38 -21.97
C ALA A 659 -34.12 -42.57 -21.85
N ALA A 660 -33.85 -41.66 -22.77
CA ALA A 660 -32.66 -40.79 -22.78
C ALA A 660 -32.60 -39.90 -21.54
N GLY A 661 -33.73 -39.34 -21.07
CA GLY A 661 -33.78 -38.51 -19.87
C GLY A 661 -33.44 -39.24 -18.55
N GLY A 662 -33.62 -40.58 -18.53
CA GLY A 662 -33.31 -41.42 -17.37
C GLY A 662 -31.93 -42.10 -17.41
N LEU A 663 -31.10 -41.81 -18.38
CA LEU A 663 -29.82 -42.44 -18.62
C LEU A 663 -28.83 -42.24 -17.45
N SER A 664 -28.05 -43.24 -17.05
CA SER A 664 -27.01 -43.13 -16.03
C SER A 664 -25.85 -42.30 -16.57
N ILE A 665 -25.60 -41.13 -15.94
CA ILE A 665 -24.51 -40.21 -16.32
C ILE A 665 -23.55 -40.03 -15.14
N VAL A 666 -22.27 -40.35 -15.34
CA VAL A 666 -21.22 -40.21 -14.38
C VAL A 666 -20.24 -39.10 -14.82
N ALA A 667 -20.06 -38.08 -14.01
CA ALA A 667 -19.10 -37.00 -14.26
C ALA A 667 -17.67 -37.55 -14.22
N MET A 668 -16.83 -37.16 -15.15
CA MET A 668 -15.38 -37.29 -15.09
C MET A 668 -14.79 -35.91 -14.76
N THR A 669 -14.28 -35.72 -13.55
CA THR A 669 -13.76 -34.40 -13.09
C THR A 669 -12.27 -34.44 -12.84
N ALA A 670 -11.56 -33.35 -13.17
CA ALA A 670 -10.16 -33.19 -12.83
C ALA A 670 -9.97 -32.84 -11.33
N ASP A 671 -11.00 -32.26 -10.69
CA ASP A 671 -11.00 -31.85 -9.28
C ASP A 671 -12.26 -32.39 -8.59
N ALA A 672 -12.11 -33.14 -7.52
CA ALA A 672 -13.21 -33.68 -6.73
C ALA A 672 -13.59 -32.73 -5.58
N MET A 673 -13.57 -31.38 -5.81
CA MET A 673 -14.01 -30.44 -4.81
C MET A 673 -15.51 -30.55 -4.57
N PRO A 674 -15.99 -30.40 -3.33
CA PRO A 674 -17.41 -30.50 -3.02
C PRO A 674 -18.30 -29.58 -3.85
N GLU A 675 -17.78 -28.40 -4.21
CA GLU A 675 -18.47 -27.42 -5.05
C GLU A 675 -18.66 -27.92 -6.48
N ASP A 676 -17.60 -28.48 -7.10
CA ASP A 676 -17.66 -29.04 -8.46
C ASP A 676 -18.55 -30.31 -8.52
N VAL A 677 -18.49 -31.13 -7.48
CA VAL A 677 -19.36 -32.30 -7.33
C VAL A 677 -20.81 -31.88 -7.22
N ASN A 678 -21.14 -30.88 -6.41
CA ASN A 678 -22.51 -30.37 -6.31
C ASN A 678 -23.03 -29.80 -7.65
N LEU A 679 -22.17 -29.07 -8.39
CA LEU A 679 -22.53 -28.57 -9.71
C LEU A 679 -22.88 -29.70 -10.70
N CYS A 680 -22.16 -30.83 -10.67
CA CYS A 680 -22.46 -32.01 -11.49
C CYS A 680 -23.79 -32.63 -11.09
N LEU A 681 -24.03 -32.82 -9.79
CA LEU A 681 -25.28 -33.40 -9.29
C LEU A 681 -26.49 -32.47 -9.56
N ASP A 682 -26.31 -31.16 -9.42
CA ASP A 682 -27.36 -30.17 -9.71
C ASP A 682 -27.64 -30.04 -11.22
N ALA A 683 -26.67 -30.36 -12.07
CA ALA A 683 -26.89 -30.50 -13.52
C ALA A 683 -27.67 -31.78 -13.91
N GLY A 684 -27.85 -32.71 -12.95
CA GLY A 684 -28.58 -33.96 -13.15
C GLY A 684 -27.71 -35.19 -13.41
N MET A 685 -26.42 -35.15 -13.10
CA MET A 685 -25.54 -36.33 -13.12
C MET A 685 -25.83 -37.24 -11.92
N ASN A 686 -25.61 -38.54 -12.07
CA ASN A 686 -25.90 -39.54 -11.02
C ASN A 686 -24.74 -39.70 -10.02
N ALA A 687 -23.52 -39.64 -10.51
CA ALA A 687 -22.30 -39.80 -9.72
C ALA A 687 -21.16 -39.02 -10.36
N HIS A 688 -20.00 -39.03 -9.67
CA HIS A 688 -18.77 -38.44 -10.19
C HIS A 688 -17.59 -39.40 -9.98
N MET A 689 -16.58 -39.27 -10.84
CA MET A 689 -15.30 -39.97 -10.78
C MET A 689 -14.17 -38.99 -11.04
N ALA A 690 -13.16 -39.01 -10.18
CA ALA A 690 -11.97 -38.17 -10.36
C ALA A 690 -11.06 -38.69 -11.46
N LYS A 691 -10.55 -37.83 -12.32
CA LYS A 691 -9.44 -38.14 -13.23
C LYS A 691 -8.12 -38.08 -12.45
N PRO A 692 -7.16 -39.00 -12.67
CA PRO A 692 -7.10 -39.97 -13.73
C PRO A 692 -8.02 -41.20 -13.46
N ILE A 693 -8.65 -41.67 -14.52
CA ILE A 693 -9.51 -42.86 -14.50
C ILE A 693 -8.65 -44.06 -14.10
N ASN A 694 -9.04 -44.74 -13.04
CA ASN A 694 -8.41 -46.00 -12.64
C ASN A 694 -9.34 -47.18 -12.91
N GLN A 695 -8.76 -48.34 -13.19
CA GLN A 695 -9.49 -49.53 -13.61
C GLN A 695 -10.52 -49.99 -12.56
N ALA A 696 -10.16 -49.97 -11.26
CA ALA A 696 -11.04 -50.42 -10.21
C ALA A 696 -12.26 -49.48 -10.01
N GLY A 697 -12.04 -48.14 -10.05
CA GLY A 697 -13.08 -47.14 -9.95
C GLY A 697 -14.04 -47.19 -11.14
N LEU A 698 -13.49 -47.37 -12.36
CA LEU A 698 -14.28 -47.49 -13.56
C LEU A 698 -15.20 -48.73 -13.53
N LEU A 699 -14.65 -49.89 -13.14
CA LEU A 699 -15.41 -51.15 -12.99
C LEU A 699 -16.53 -51.00 -11.94
N SER A 700 -16.25 -50.35 -10.83
CA SER A 700 -17.23 -50.09 -9.77
C SER A 700 -18.40 -49.22 -10.32
N MET A 701 -18.13 -48.17 -11.12
CA MET A 701 -19.16 -47.33 -11.70
C MET A 701 -20.00 -48.07 -12.75
N VAL A 702 -19.37 -48.88 -13.60
CA VAL A 702 -20.09 -49.72 -14.56
C VAL A 702 -21.02 -50.72 -13.82
N ASN A 703 -20.53 -51.40 -12.80
CA ASN A 703 -21.33 -52.30 -12.01
C ASN A 703 -22.54 -51.62 -11.34
N LEU A 704 -22.32 -50.46 -10.71
CA LEU A 704 -23.39 -49.68 -10.09
C LEU A 704 -24.43 -49.17 -11.12
N ALA A 705 -23.99 -48.84 -12.34
CA ALA A 705 -24.90 -48.42 -13.40
C ALA A 705 -25.77 -49.58 -13.87
N LEU A 706 -25.16 -50.78 -14.02
CA LEU A 706 -25.86 -51.98 -14.49
C LEU A 706 -26.81 -52.57 -13.44
N SER A 707 -26.45 -52.48 -12.14
CA SER A 707 -27.33 -52.93 -11.04
C SER A 707 -28.48 -51.96 -10.76
N GLY A 708 -28.44 -50.74 -11.33
CA GLY A 708 -29.42 -49.70 -11.03
C GLY A 708 -29.22 -49.03 -9.66
N ASP A 709 -28.10 -49.29 -9.00
CA ASP A 709 -27.80 -48.76 -7.65
C ASP A 709 -27.13 -47.36 -7.66
N LEU A 710 -26.96 -46.73 -8.83
CA LEU A 710 -26.53 -45.33 -8.91
C LEU A 710 -27.59 -44.40 -8.29
N PRO A 711 -27.19 -43.38 -7.54
CA PRO A 711 -28.13 -42.41 -6.99
C PRO A 711 -29.01 -41.78 -8.07
N ALA A 712 -30.29 -41.57 -7.74
CA ALA A 712 -31.21 -40.91 -8.68
C ALA A 712 -30.70 -39.47 -8.98
N ALA A 713 -30.79 -39.05 -10.24
CA ALA A 713 -30.39 -37.71 -10.66
C ALA A 713 -31.21 -36.65 -9.91
N ARG A 714 -30.56 -35.63 -9.37
CA ARG A 714 -31.24 -34.46 -8.80
C ARG A 714 -31.74 -33.59 -9.95
N VAL A 715 -33.00 -33.75 -10.34
CA VAL A 715 -33.65 -32.90 -11.34
C VAL A 715 -34.29 -31.73 -10.62
N ALA A 716 -33.69 -30.54 -10.69
CA ALA A 716 -34.34 -29.29 -10.31
C ALA A 716 -35.38 -28.96 -11.41
N PHE A 717 -36.65 -29.24 -11.16
CA PHE A 717 -37.75 -28.64 -11.93
C PHE A 717 -37.83 -27.16 -11.55
N GLU A 718 -37.22 -26.28 -12.32
CA GLU A 718 -37.65 -24.89 -12.37
C GLU A 718 -39.02 -24.89 -13.11
N ALA A 719 -40.09 -24.79 -12.32
CA ALA A 719 -41.36 -24.38 -12.84
C ALA A 719 -41.25 -22.88 -13.18
N GLU A 720 -41.01 -22.56 -14.45
CA GLU A 720 -41.30 -21.24 -14.96
C GLU A 720 -42.82 -21.02 -14.78
N ALA A 721 -43.20 -20.23 -13.79
CA ALA A 721 -44.51 -19.63 -13.69
C ALA A 721 -44.56 -18.49 -14.73
N ALA A 722 -45.54 -18.61 -15.63
CA ALA A 722 -45.94 -17.65 -16.63
C ALA A 722 -46.24 -16.23 -16.07
#